data_954b81c394899fe761d183fdbce18b59
#
_entry.id   954b81c394899fe761d183fdbce18b59
#
_cell.length_a   1.000
_cell.length_b   1.000
_cell.length_c   1.000
_cell.angle_alpha   90.00
_cell.angle_beta   90.00
_cell.angle_gamma   90.00
#
_symmetry.space_group_name_H-M   'P 1'
#
loop_
_entity.id
_entity.type
_entity.pdbx_description
1 polymer ?
#
loop_
_entity_poly.entity_id
_entity_poly.type
_entity_poly.pdbx_seq_one_letter_code
_entity_poly.pdbx_strand_id
1 'polypeptide(L)'
;MKKTLLSLCVVAMLLTACTKPLPQANYDVIPQPKEVVLTEEKPFVLQESTTICYDDGLQREAEFLSEYVNDILGFKPTVRHYADERLRSAPNAIENAIVLYLAPEDFDRAEAYEIDITTHQVVIKGADEAGLFYGIQTLRKSLPTSHLSVLTSQFSPLSSYLPCGTIRDWPDFAYRGMHLDPCRHFMDIDSVKIYIDMLALHNKNQFHFHLTEDQGWRIEIKKYPELTKVGAYRDGTVIGRNGRLYDSIRYGGFYTQEELRDLVQYAAERHVNIIPEIDLPGHMQAALASYPWLGCTGGPYEVWKRWGVSDDVLCAGNEATMQFVEDVLNEVMDIFPSPYIHIGGDECPKVRWEQCPRCQAKIKELGIKGDERFTKEDYLQSYVMNRMAKVVEARGRRVIGWDEILEGNVSETAIIMSWRGTEGGIEAARKGHDVIMTPASHLYFDYYQSEDPATEPSCVGGYLPVSRVYEFRPLPSVLTKEQQKHIIGVQANIWTEYITSFHHVQYMAMPRMDALCEIQWNNPDPEKRDFDAFVERCRHMAELYDLYHYNYAKQIFNPQVYTDTVVPNLATRKPIYLREQPNEQYASTGATVLNDGEMGRIAYTSGRWLGFWGQPMDAVIDIEEPAPMSHVRFRALVNKGAWIYNPSHASVLVSDDGENFREVAQLDIPITTWMDPDGNFTYELEFEPVTARYVEVIIKDHMLPEDHDGYGYPAWIFIDEIEIN
;
A
#
# COMPACT_ATOMS: atom_id res chain seq x y z
N MET A 1 -7.75 45.15 -63.54
CA MET A 1 -6.98 45.43 -62.31
C MET A 1 -7.67 45.05 -60.98
N LYS A 2 -8.96 44.75 -60.89
CA LYS A 2 -9.63 44.36 -59.66
C LYS A 2 -9.65 42.82 -59.32
N LYS A 3 -9.27 41.96 -60.31
CA LYS A 3 -9.22 40.52 -60.07
C LYS A 3 -7.85 39.99 -59.61
N THR A 4 -6.79 40.74 -59.81
CA THR A 4 -5.42 40.36 -59.40
C THR A 4 -5.07 40.75 -57.99
N LEU A 5 -5.78 41.70 -57.35
CA LEU A 5 -5.58 42.09 -55.95
C LEU A 5 -6.27 41.13 -54.97
N LEU A 6 -7.35 40.42 -55.41
CA LEU A 6 -8.06 39.48 -54.53
C LEU A 6 -7.31 38.15 -54.38
N SER A 7 -6.52 37.72 -55.38
CA SER A 7 -5.70 36.52 -55.31
C SER A 7 -4.46 36.69 -54.43
N LEU A 8 -3.88 37.90 -54.31
CA LEU A 8 -2.74 38.11 -53.41
C LEU A 8 -3.13 38.19 -51.91
N CYS A 9 -4.35 38.69 -51.60
CA CYS A 9 -4.83 38.68 -50.23
C CYS A 9 -5.23 37.26 -49.71
N VAL A 10 -5.69 36.36 -50.56
CA VAL A 10 -6.04 34.99 -50.20
C VAL A 10 -4.77 34.12 -50.01
N VAL A 11 -3.71 34.39 -50.76
CA VAL A 11 -2.40 33.70 -50.59
C VAL A 11 -1.66 34.24 -49.35
N ALA A 12 -1.84 35.50 -48.99
CA ALA A 12 -1.25 36.03 -47.74
C ALA A 12 -1.99 35.56 -46.47
N MET A 13 -3.28 35.18 -46.53
CA MET A 13 -4.02 34.60 -45.40
C MET A 13 -3.80 33.08 -45.20
N LEU A 14 -3.19 32.41 -46.17
CA LEU A 14 -2.87 30.96 -46.09
C LEU A 14 -1.45 30.69 -45.57
N LEU A 15 -0.66 31.73 -45.25
CA LEU A 15 0.71 31.56 -44.73
C LEU A 15 0.85 31.91 -43.23
N THR A 16 -0.23 32.31 -42.54
CA THR A 16 -0.29 32.18 -41.10
C THR A 16 -0.77 30.78 -40.73
N ALA A 17 0.06 29.78 -41.04
CA ALA A 17 -0.02 28.52 -40.31
C ALA A 17 0.10 28.87 -38.82
N CYS A 18 -0.98 28.76 -38.08
CA CYS A 18 -0.93 28.76 -36.62
C CYS A 18 0.04 27.63 -36.23
N THR A 19 1.31 27.94 -36.08
CA THR A 19 2.22 27.07 -35.38
C THR A 19 1.67 26.97 -33.96
N LYS A 20 1.06 25.84 -33.63
CA LYS A 20 0.71 25.58 -32.22
C LYS A 20 1.97 25.84 -31.40
N PRO A 21 1.90 26.56 -30.30
CA PRO A 21 3.05 26.71 -29.41
C PRO A 21 3.56 25.30 -29.04
N LEU A 22 4.87 25.14 -28.92
CA LEU A 22 5.43 23.89 -28.42
C LEU A 22 4.87 23.60 -27.02
N PRO A 23 4.65 22.35 -26.67
CA PRO A 23 4.24 21.97 -25.32
C PRO A 23 5.31 22.39 -24.32
N GLN A 24 4.86 22.76 -23.14
CA GLN A 24 5.70 23.32 -22.07
C GLN A 24 5.76 22.38 -20.89
N ALA A 25 6.96 22.26 -20.31
CA ALA A 25 7.16 21.53 -19.06
C ALA A 25 6.43 22.19 -17.89
N ASN A 26 5.95 21.37 -16.97
CA ASN A 26 5.30 21.79 -15.72
C ASN A 26 6.10 21.23 -14.53
N TYR A 27 6.63 22.11 -13.68
CA TYR A 27 7.42 21.70 -12.51
C TYR A 27 6.60 21.42 -11.26
N ASP A 28 5.28 21.54 -11.32
CA ASP A 28 4.36 21.07 -10.27
C ASP A 28 4.12 19.55 -10.41
N VAL A 29 5.08 18.78 -9.93
CA VAL A 29 5.16 17.31 -10.07
C VAL A 29 5.08 16.62 -8.71
N ILE A 30 5.07 15.27 -8.69
CA ILE A 30 5.13 14.44 -7.47
C ILE A 30 6.51 13.77 -7.34
N PRO A 31 7.23 13.96 -6.19
CA PRO A 31 6.90 14.88 -5.10
C PRO A 31 7.00 16.33 -5.58
N GLN A 32 6.20 17.21 -4.96
CA GLN A 32 6.27 18.63 -5.28
C GLN A 32 7.62 19.19 -4.82
N PRO A 33 8.42 19.82 -5.72
CA PRO A 33 9.69 20.42 -5.31
C PRO A 33 9.49 21.53 -4.28
N LYS A 34 10.39 21.61 -3.29
CA LYS A 34 10.30 22.58 -2.19
C LYS A 34 10.46 24.04 -2.64
N GLU A 35 11.31 24.26 -3.63
CA GLU A 35 11.58 25.61 -4.15
C GLU A 35 11.54 25.61 -5.67
N VAL A 36 10.66 26.39 -6.26
CA VAL A 36 10.56 26.63 -7.71
C VAL A 36 10.49 28.13 -7.93
N VAL A 37 11.49 28.71 -8.56
CA VAL A 37 11.59 30.15 -8.87
C VAL A 37 11.72 30.30 -10.36
N LEU A 38 10.64 30.70 -11.05
CA LEU A 38 10.63 30.91 -12.50
C LEU A 38 11.00 32.35 -12.85
N THR A 39 11.60 32.54 -14.03
CA THR A 39 11.92 33.86 -14.62
C THR A 39 11.06 34.15 -15.86
N GLU A 40 11.02 35.39 -16.30
CA GLU A 40 10.32 35.80 -17.53
C GLU A 40 11.19 35.61 -18.80
N GLU A 41 12.33 34.98 -18.71
CA GLU A 41 13.20 34.71 -19.84
C GLU A 41 12.56 33.75 -20.84
N LYS A 42 13.06 33.78 -22.09
CA LYS A 42 12.63 32.80 -23.08
C LYS A 42 12.99 31.38 -22.64
N PRO A 43 12.05 30.43 -22.75
CA PRO A 43 12.32 29.07 -22.28
C PRO A 43 13.45 28.41 -23.05
N PHE A 44 14.14 27.48 -22.41
CA PHE A 44 15.02 26.55 -23.10
C PHE A 44 14.21 25.66 -24.03
N VAL A 45 14.76 25.35 -25.20
CA VAL A 45 14.12 24.46 -26.19
C VAL A 45 14.80 23.10 -26.13
N LEU A 46 14.17 22.14 -25.50
CA LEU A 46 14.62 20.74 -25.54
C LEU A 46 14.22 20.13 -26.89
N GLN A 47 15.20 19.69 -27.68
CA GLN A 47 15.03 19.23 -29.04
C GLN A 47 16.07 18.15 -29.42
N GLU A 48 15.90 17.48 -30.55
CA GLU A 48 16.75 16.37 -30.99
C GLU A 48 18.26 16.71 -31.00
N SER A 49 18.62 17.98 -31.30
CA SER A 49 20.02 18.43 -31.31
C SER A 49 20.57 18.76 -29.91
N THR A 50 19.75 18.69 -28.84
CA THR A 50 20.21 18.90 -27.47
C THR A 50 21.15 17.76 -27.07
N THR A 51 22.27 18.10 -26.39
CA THR A 51 23.27 17.15 -25.92
C THR A 51 23.19 17.04 -24.41
N ILE A 52 23.27 15.82 -23.87
CA ILE A 52 23.44 15.58 -22.43
C ILE A 52 24.91 15.40 -22.15
N CYS A 53 25.49 16.33 -21.37
CA CYS A 53 26.90 16.33 -20.96
C CYS A 53 27.01 15.90 -19.49
N TYR A 54 27.93 15.00 -19.16
CA TYR A 54 28.09 14.48 -17.80
C TYR A 54 29.54 14.47 -17.34
N ASP A 55 29.74 14.64 -16.03
CA ASP A 55 31.04 14.53 -15.36
C ASP A 55 31.39 13.07 -15.04
N ASP A 56 32.66 12.82 -14.63
CA ASP A 56 33.15 11.48 -14.29
C ASP A 56 32.22 10.73 -13.34
N GLY A 57 31.93 9.46 -13.68
CA GLY A 57 31.05 8.57 -12.88
C GLY A 57 29.58 8.66 -13.19
N LEU A 58 29.10 9.67 -13.92
CA LEU A 58 27.66 9.95 -14.13
C LEU A 58 27.12 9.48 -15.49
N GLN A 59 27.78 8.53 -16.12
CA GLN A 59 27.37 8.01 -17.42
C GLN A 59 25.97 7.40 -17.35
N ARG A 60 25.67 6.65 -16.30
CA ARG A 60 24.41 5.92 -16.16
C ARG A 60 23.23 6.87 -15.99
N GLU A 61 23.39 7.90 -15.19
CA GLU A 61 22.39 8.97 -14.97
C GLU A 61 22.10 9.72 -16.27
N ALA A 62 23.14 10.01 -17.06
CA ALA A 62 23.00 10.66 -18.36
C ALA A 62 22.26 9.74 -19.38
N GLU A 63 22.55 8.45 -19.38
CA GLU A 63 21.86 7.45 -20.20
C GLU A 63 20.38 7.36 -19.80
N PHE A 64 20.05 7.30 -18.49
CA PHE A 64 18.65 7.34 -18.01
C PHE A 64 17.92 8.59 -18.48
N LEU A 65 18.52 9.78 -18.33
CA LEU A 65 17.88 11.00 -18.81
C LEU A 65 17.62 10.96 -20.32
N SER A 66 18.59 10.46 -21.12
CA SER A 66 18.44 10.32 -22.56
C SER A 66 17.29 9.35 -22.94
N GLU A 67 17.15 8.25 -22.20
CA GLU A 67 16.09 7.27 -22.38
C GLU A 67 14.72 7.87 -22.00
N TYR A 68 14.60 8.56 -20.86
CA TYR A 68 13.35 9.20 -20.44
C TYR A 68 12.88 10.29 -21.42
N VAL A 69 13.82 11.07 -21.96
CA VAL A 69 13.48 12.04 -23.03
C VAL A 69 12.99 11.33 -24.27
N ASN A 70 13.62 10.21 -24.67
CA ASN A 70 13.18 9.42 -25.80
C ASN A 70 11.79 8.82 -25.61
N ASP A 71 11.51 8.28 -24.43
CA ASP A 71 10.21 7.69 -24.11
C ASP A 71 9.08 8.72 -24.19
N ILE A 72 9.33 9.94 -23.70
CA ILE A 72 8.31 10.99 -23.60
C ILE A 72 8.23 11.83 -24.87
N LEU A 73 9.35 12.23 -25.47
CA LEU A 73 9.39 13.16 -26.60
C LEU A 73 9.71 12.51 -27.96
N GLY A 74 10.08 11.22 -27.98
CA GLY A 74 10.30 10.45 -29.20
C GLY A 74 11.63 10.74 -29.90
N PHE A 75 12.61 11.35 -29.22
CA PHE A 75 13.99 11.50 -29.71
C PHE A 75 14.99 11.24 -28.59
N LYS A 76 16.14 10.68 -28.92
CA LYS A 76 17.20 10.31 -27.98
C LYS A 76 18.35 11.33 -28.03
N PRO A 77 18.48 12.24 -27.04
CA PRO A 77 19.60 13.17 -26.97
C PRO A 77 20.96 12.45 -26.96
N THR A 78 21.98 13.01 -27.62
CA THR A 78 23.31 12.45 -27.59
C THR A 78 23.93 12.63 -26.21
N VAL A 79 24.46 11.54 -25.64
CA VAL A 79 25.16 11.55 -24.35
C VAL A 79 26.66 11.72 -24.59
N ARG A 80 27.33 12.65 -23.88
CA ARG A 80 28.76 12.93 -24.01
C ARG A 80 29.41 13.09 -22.65
N HIS A 81 30.50 12.35 -22.46
CA HIS A 81 31.41 12.58 -21.33
C HIS A 81 32.17 13.89 -21.51
N TYR A 82 32.25 14.65 -20.47
CA TYR A 82 32.93 15.95 -20.48
C TYR A 82 33.99 16.01 -19.38
N ALA A 83 35.25 15.68 -19.75
CA ALA A 83 36.38 15.58 -18.85
C ALA A 83 37.08 16.93 -18.56
N ASP A 84 36.43 18.09 -18.73
CA ASP A 84 37.07 19.40 -18.63
C ASP A 84 36.75 20.08 -17.28
N GLU A 85 37.79 20.44 -16.52
CA GLU A 85 37.67 21.32 -15.32
C GLU A 85 36.96 22.64 -15.60
N ARG A 86 36.77 23.01 -16.87
CA ARG A 86 36.03 24.19 -17.31
C ARG A 86 34.50 24.05 -17.03
N LEU A 87 33.96 22.84 -16.98
CA LEU A 87 32.53 22.62 -16.59
C LEU A 87 32.29 23.10 -15.16
N ARG A 88 33.21 22.82 -14.24
CA ARG A 88 33.09 23.26 -12.85
C ARG A 88 33.37 24.75 -12.69
N SER A 89 34.17 25.36 -13.57
CA SER A 89 34.53 26.80 -13.52
C SER A 89 33.63 27.70 -14.38
N ALA A 90 32.96 27.18 -15.39
CA ALA A 90 32.04 27.90 -16.27
C ALA A 90 31.01 26.95 -16.91
N PRO A 91 30.07 26.36 -16.13
CA PRO A 91 29.03 25.47 -16.67
C PRO A 91 28.18 26.17 -17.74
N ASN A 92 28.11 27.49 -17.71
CA ASN A 92 27.36 28.34 -18.65
C ASN A 92 27.98 28.46 -20.07
N ALA A 93 29.02 27.69 -20.39
CA ALA A 93 29.73 27.81 -21.66
C ALA A 93 29.25 26.88 -22.79
N ILE A 94 28.29 25.98 -22.49
CA ILE A 94 27.81 25.00 -23.46
C ILE A 94 26.36 25.35 -23.87
N GLU A 95 26.17 25.73 -25.11
CA GLU A 95 24.86 26.03 -25.64
C GLU A 95 24.10 24.75 -26.04
N ASN A 96 22.77 24.75 -25.90
CA ASN A 96 21.86 23.68 -26.26
C ASN A 96 22.22 22.31 -25.59
N ALA A 97 22.48 22.35 -24.29
CA ALA A 97 22.88 21.19 -23.55
C ALA A 97 22.15 21.05 -22.20
N ILE A 98 22.05 19.81 -21.72
CA ILE A 98 21.76 19.48 -20.31
C ILE A 98 23.07 19.00 -19.70
N VAL A 99 23.48 19.63 -18.61
CA VAL A 99 24.79 19.36 -17.96
C VAL A 99 24.54 18.73 -16.60
N LEU A 100 25.19 17.59 -16.34
CA LEU A 100 25.09 16.80 -15.12
C LEU A 100 26.41 16.77 -14.38
N TYR A 101 26.44 17.20 -13.10
CA TYR A 101 27.63 17.09 -12.24
C TYR A 101 27.30 17.05 -10.75
N LEU A 102 28.26 16.64 -9.92
CA LEU A 102 28.14 16.66 -8.48
C LEU A 102 28.79 17.94 -7.90
N ALA A 103 28.10 18.54 -6.93
CA ALA A 103 28.53 19.74 -6.23
C ALA A 103 28.22 19.61 -4.73
N PRO A 104 28.85 18.64 -4.01
CA PRO A 104 28.54 18.37 -2.61
C PRO A 104 28.71 19.59 -1.70
N GLU A 105 29.59 20.52 -2.06
CA GLU A 105 29.85 21.77 -1.34
C GLU A 105 28.74 22.80 -1.42
N ASP A 106 27.81 22.67 -2.41
CA ASP A 106 26.69 23.60 -2.59
C ASP A 106 25.49 23.20 -1.71
N PHE A 107 25.52 22.06 -1.06
CA PHE A 107 24.41 21.48 -0.33
C PHE A 107 24.78 21.15 1.12
N ASP A 108 23.82 21.32 2.02
CA ASP A 108 23.92 20.97 3.44
C ASP A 108 23.22 19.63 3.80
N ARG A 109 22.65 18.97 2.78
CA ARG A 109 21.86 17.74 2.92
C ARG A 109 22.21 16.71 1.86
N ALA A 110 22.22 15.45 2.25
CA ALA A 110 22.32 14.34 1.32
C ALA A 110 21.08 14.28 0.41
N GLU A 111 21.24 13.69 -0.76
CA GLU A 111 20.18 13.49 -1.76
C GLU A 111 19.55 14.80 -2.26
N ALA A 112 20.10 15.97 -1.93
CA ALA A 112 19.64 17.27 -2.43
C ALA A 112 20.09 17.49 -3.89
N TYR A 113 19.32 18.29 -4.62
CA TYR A 113 19.62 18.67 -5.98
C TYR A 113 19.17 20.10 -6.32
N GLU A 114 19.76 20.64 -7.38
CA GLU A 114 19.32 21.88 -8.00
C GLU A 114 19.26 21.71 -9.52
N ILE A 115 18.19 22.21 -10.14
CA ILE A 115 18.07 22.35 -11.59
C ILE A 115 18.05 23.84 -11.92
N ASP A 116 19.05 24.33 -12.66
CA ASP A 116 19.10 25.70 -13.17
C ASP A 116 18.86 25.71 -14.66
N ILE A 117 17.82 26.43 -15.10
CA ILE A 117 17.35 26.45 -16.48
C ILE A 117 17.47 27.86 -17.02
N THR A 118 18.32 28.02 -18.01
CA THR A 118 18.51 29.28 -18.77
C THR A 118 18.03 29.09 -20.21
N THR A 119 17.94 30.18 -20.96
CA THR A 119 17.62 30.10 -22.41
C THR A 119 18.59 29.21 -23.20
N HIS A 120 19.82 29.02 -22.71
CA HIS A 120 20.91 28.38 -23.44
C HIS A 120 21.17 26.95 -23.01
N GLN A 121 20.90 26.60 -21.77
CA GLN A 121 21.22 25.29 -21.19
C GLN A 121 20.38 24.98 -19.95
N VAL A 122 20.37 23.70 -19.59
CA VAL A 122 19.87 23.17 -18.30
C VAL A 122 21.06 22.60 -17.54
N VAL A 123 21.18 22.95 -16.27
CA VAL A 123 22.21 22.38 -15.37
C VAL A 123 21.49 21.62 -14.27
N ILE A 124 21.83 20.35 -14.09
CA ILE A 124 21.35 19.54 -12.96
C ILE A 124 22.58 19.19 -12.11
N LYS A 125 22.58 19.65 -10.86
CA LYS A 125 23.63 19.32 -9.91
C LYS A 125 23.05 18.62 -8.68
N GLY A 126 23.78 17.62 -8.17
CA GLY A 126 23.41 16.86 -6.99
C GLY A 126 24.44 17.02 -5.87
N ALA A 127 23.97 16.91 -4.62
CA ALA A 127 24.84 16.75 -3.45
C ALA A 127 25.63 15.42 -3.54
N ASP A 128 25.01 14.42 -4.13
CA ASP A 128 25.51 13.08 -4.38
C ASP A 128 24.82 12.50 -5.64
N GLU A 129 25.21 11.29 -6.04
CA GLU A 129 24.66 10.62 -7.21
C GLU A 129 23.14 10.41 -7.10
N ALA A 130 22.62 10.10 -5.89
CA ALA A 130 21.18 9.93 -5.66
C ALA A 130 20.43 11.25 -5.81
N GLY A 131 20.95 12.36 -5.27
CA GLY A 131 20.38 13.70 -5.45
C GLY A 131 20.31 14.09 -6.92
N LEU A 132 21.39 13.86 -7.68
CA LEU A 132 21.40 14.08 -9.12
C LEU A 132 20.31 13.26 -9.83
N PHE A 133 20.19 11.97 -9.49
CA PHE A 133 19.16 11.09 -10.05
C PHE A 133 17.75 11.60 -9.76
N TYR A 134 17.47 12.12 -8.55
CA TYR A 134 16.16 12.69 -8.22
C TYR A 134 15.90 13.99 -8.98
N GLY A 135 16.92 14.80 -9.25
CA GLY A 135 16.82 15.95 -10.15
C GLY A 135 16.45 15.53 -11.57
N ILE A 136 17.02 14.43 -12.07
CA ILE A 136 16.66 13.83 -13.36
C ILE A 136 15.20 13.33 -13.32
N GLN A 137 14.75 12.67 -12.24
CA GLN A 137 13.36 12.24 -12.10
C GLN A 137 12.39 13.44 -12.08
N THR A 138 12.76 14.55 -11.46
CA THR A 138 11.95 15.77 -11.47
C THR A 138 11.84 16.34 -12.87
N LEU A 139 12.94 16.44 -13.62
CA LEU A 139 12.89 16.88 -15.03
C LEU A 139 12.05 15.92 -15.88
N ARG A 140 12.22 14.59 -15.74
CA ARG A 140 11.41 13.56 -16.41
C ARG A 140 9.91 13.79 -16.19
N LYS A 141 9.49 13.93 -14.93
CA LYS A 141 8.09 14.13 -14.55
C LYS A 141 7.54 15.50 -15.01
N SER A 142 8.41 16.47 -15.25
CA SER A 142 8.02 17.80 -15.72
C SER A 142 7.74 17.88 -17.23
N LEU A 143 8.23 16.91 -18.00
CA LEU A 143 8.05 16.91 -19.45
C LEU A 143 6.59 16.70 -19.85
N PRO A 144 6.11 17.38 -20.93
CA PRO A 144 4.71 17.27 -21.34
C PRO A 144 4.42 15.91 -21.98
N THR A 145 3.41 15.23 -21.47
CA THR A 145 2.92 13.92 -21.90
C THR A 145 1.60 13.98 -22.68
N SER A 146 0.93 15.12 -22.70
CA SER A 146 -0.41 15.33 -23.28
C SER A 146 -0.56 14.96 -24.78
N HIS A 147 0.54 14.86 -25.53
CA HIS A 147 0.54 14.42 -26.93
C HIS A 147 0.45 12.88 -27.07
N LEU A 148 0.75 12.12 -26.01
CA LEU A 148 0.70 10.65 -26.02
C LEU A 148 -0.75 10.14 -26.08
N SER A 149 -1.73 10.92 -25.63
CA SER A 149 -3.16 10.58 -25.68
C SER A 149 -3.78 10.62 -27.07
N VAL A 150 -3.09 11.21 -28.06
CA VAL A 150 -3.54 11.25 -29.44
C VAL A 150 -2.89 10.08 -30.19
N LEU A 151 -3.54 8.93 -30.17
CA LEU A 151 -3.21 7.73 -30.97
C LEU A 151 -3.25 8.03 -32.48
N THR A 152 -2.30 8.79 -32.98
CA THR A 152 -2.01 8.88 -34.41
C THR A 152 -0.71 8.15 -34.70
N SER A 153 -0.77 7.24 -35.66
CA SER A 153 0.28 6.32 -36.10
C SER A 153 1.53 6.98 -36.72
N GLN A 154 1.85 8.22 -36.37
CA GLN A 154 3.04 8.94 -36.77
C GLN A 154 3.63 9.67 -35.58
N PHE A 155 4.52 8.99 -34.85
CA PHE A 155 5.42 9.64 -33.90
C PHE A 155 6.35 10.57 -34.67
N SER A 156 6.09 11.88 -34.60
CA SER A 156 7.09 12.88 -34.96
C SER A 156 7.78 13.33 -33.67
N PRO A 157 9.11 13.42 -33.64
CA PRO A 157 9.85 13.95 -32.49
C PRO A 157 9.28 15.31 -32.07
N LEU A 158 8.99 15.47 -30.80
CA LEU A 158 8.32 16.67 -30.27
C LEU A 158 9.31 17.48 -29.44
N SER A 159 9.69 18.67 -29.91
CA SER A 159 10.42 19.62 -29.07
C SER A 159 9.53 20.14 -27.94
N SER A 160 10.13 20.44 -26.79
CA SER A 160 9.44 20.97 -25.61
C SER A 160 10.08 22.25 -25.10
N TYR A 161 9.26 23.18 -24.57
CA TYR A 161 9.72 24.35 -23.83
C TYR A 161 9.95 24.00 -22.36
N LEU A 162 11.13 24.32 -21.85
CA LEU A 162 11.44 24.27 -20.42
C LEU A 162 11.51 25.72 -19.92
N PRO A 163 10.53 26.21 -19.11
CA PRO A 163 10.57 27.55 -18.52
C PRO A 163 11.86 27.78 -17.75
N CYS A 164 12.46 28.95 -17.93
CA CYS A 164 13.70 29.33 -17.22
C CYS A 164 13.41 29.58 -15.74
N GLY A 165 14.41 29.22 -14.91
CA GLY A 165 14.32 29.36 -13.46
C GLY A 165 15.18 28.36 -12.74
N THR A 166 15.03 28.33 -11.42
CA THR A 166 15.79 27.42 -10.53
C THR A 166 14.81 26.57 -9.73
N ILE A 167 15.10 25.27 -9.66
CA ILE A 167 14.37 24.29 -8.82
C ILE A 167 15.38 23.76 -7.82
N ARG A 168 15.05 23.81 -6.52
CA ARG A 168 15.83 23.21 -5.43
C ARG A 168 14.97 22.27 -4.61
N ASP A 169 15.54 21.10 -4.29
CA ASP A 169 14.77 20.13 -3.56
C ASP A 169 15.66 19.11 -2.81
N TRP A 170 15.07 18.47 -1.79
CA TRP A 170 15.71 17.46 -0.93
C TRP A 170 14.65 16.68 -0.15
N PRO A 171 14.91 15.41 0.23
CA PRO A 171 13.97 14.64 1.04
C PRO A 171 14.01 15.05 2.52
N ASP A 172 12.84 14.96 3.20
CA ASP A 172 12.76 15.14 4.65
C ASP A 172 13.07 13.83 5.42
N PHE A 173 12.79 12.67 4.81
CA PHE A 173 13.10 11.37 5.40
C PHE A 173 14.19 10.65 4.61
N ALA A 174 15.19 10.14 5.34
CA ALA A 174 16.27 9.33 4.78
C ALA A 174 15.81 7.93 4.35
N TYR A 175 14.79 7.37 5.01
CA TYR A 175 14.17 6.09 4.66
C TYR A 175 12.83 6.32 3.98
N ARG A 176 12.72 5.94 2.71
CA ARG A 176 11.51 6.08 1.90
C ARG A 176 11.16 4.73 1.28
N GLY A 177 10.46 3.91 2.09
CA GLY A 177 10.25 2.50 1.81
C GLY A 177 8.97 2.16 1.06
N MET A 178 9.02 1.01 0.42
CA MET A 178 7.88 0.27 -0.11
C MET A 178 8.16 -1.23 -0.03
N HIS A 179 7.15 -2.02 0.37
CA HIS A 179 7.27 -3.46 0.57
C HIS A 179 6.56 -4.23 -0.55
N LEU A 180 7.02 -5.44 -0.81
CA LEU A 180 6.34 -6.41 -1.67
C LEU A 180 6.49 -7.82 -1.08
N ASP A 181 5.37 -8.56 -1.03
CA ASP A 181 5.29 -9.96 -0.61
C ASP A 181 5.15 -10.89 -1.84
N PRO A 182 6.23 -11.54 -2.31
CA PRO A 182 6.14 -12.60 -3.32
C PRO A 182 5.82 -13.98 -2.72
N CYS A 183 5.62 -14.07 -1.40
CA CYS A 183 5.48 -15.34 -0.72
C CYS A 183 4.08 -15.92 -0.85
N ARG A 184 3.04 -15.10 -0.66
CA ARG A 184 1.65 -15.56 -0.83
C ARG A 184 1.33 -15.74 -2.29
N HIS A 185 1.66 -14.75 -3.16
CA HIS A 185 1.63 -14.92 -4.61
C HIS A 185 2.96 -14.51 -5.24
N PHE A 186 3.57 -15.46 -5.96
CA PHE A 186 4.90 -15.30 -6.55
C PHE A 186 4.86 -14.31 -7.72
N MET A 187 5.81 -13.38 -7.70
CA MET A 187 6.07 -12.43 -8.79
C MET A 187 7.39 -12.79 -9.45
N ASP A 188 7.42 -12.94 -10.78
CA ASP A 188 8.66 -13.22 -11.49
C ASP A 188 9.65 -12.06 -11.40
N ILE A 189 10.92 -12.33 -11.71
CA ILE A 189 12.00 -11.36 -11.54
C ILE A 189 11.84 -10.12 -12.44
N ASP A 190 11.23 -10.25 -13.61
CA ASP A 190 10.99 -9.14 -14.52
C ASP A 190 9.90 -8.21 -13.97
N SER A 191 8.86 -8.78 -13.36
CA SER A 191 7.84 -8.03 -12.61
C SER A 191 8.46 -7.26 -11.43
N VAL A 192 9.39 -7.86 -10.70
CA VAL A 192 10.10 -7.19 -9.59
C VAL A 192 10.99 -6.05 -10.11
N LYS A 193 11.62 -6.18 -11.27
CA LYS A 193 12.37 -5.08 -11.91
C LYS A 193 11.45 -3.91 -12.28
N ILE A 194 10.26 -4.18 -12.83
CA ILE A 194 9.28 -3.13 -13.11
C ILE A 194 8.83 -2.45 -11.79
N TYR A 195 8.69 -3.22 -10.70
CA TYR A 195 8.38 -2.65 -9.38
C TYR A 195 9.47 -1.68 -8.92
N ILE A 196 10.75 -2.01 -9.11
CA ILE A 196 11.88 -1.12 -8.82
C ILE A 196 11.83 0.14 -9.70
N ASP A 197 11.44 0.04 -10.98
CA ASP A 197 11.24 1.21 -11.85
C ASP A 197 10.12 2.13 -11.34
N MET A 198 9.03 1.55 -10.82
CA MET A 198 7.96 2.30 -10.14
C MET A 198 8.48 3.00 -8.88
N LEU A 199 9.31 2.32 -8.08
CA LEU A 199 9.93 2.92 -6.90
C LEU A 199 10.82 4.12 -7.27
N ALA A 200 11.66 3.96 -8.28
CA ALA A 200 12.55 5.01 -8.79
C ALA A 200 11.76 6.23 -9.30
N LEU A 201 10.67 6.01 -10.05
CA LEU A 201 9.78 7.08 -10.51
C LEU A 201 9.19 7.89 -9.34
N HIS A 202 8.96 7.25 -8.19
CA HIS A 202 8.41 7.86 -6.98
C HIS A 202 9.48 8.25 -5.94
N ASN A 203 10.73 8.39 -6.33
CA ASN A 203 11.86 8.79 -5.47
C ASN A 203 11.98 7.93 -4.19
N LYS A 204 11.61 6.64 -4.25
CA LYS A 204 11.83 5.68 -3.16
C LYS A 204 13.27 5.19 -3.20
N ASN A 205 13.86 4.99 -2.02
CA ASN A 205 15.23 4.48 -1.91
C ASN A 205 15.34 3.17 -1.14
N GLN A 206 14.23 2.61 -0.63
CA GLN A 206 14.24 1.35 0.11
C GLN A 206 13.14 0.43 -0.44
N PHE A 207 13.54 -0.76 -0.86
CA PHE A 207 12.66 -1.85 -1.25
C PHE A 207 12.71 -2.96 -0.20
N HIS A 208 11.67 -3.10 0.60
CA HIS A 208 11.51 -4.19 1.57
C HIS A 208 10.95 -5.42 0.85
N PHE A 209 11.76 -6.46 0.75
CA PHE A 209 11.48 -7.67 -0.02
C PHE A 209 11.24 -8.86 0.90
N HIS A 210 9.97 -9.24 1.06
CA HIS A 210 9.52 -10.30 1.96
C HIS A 210 9.69 -11.68 1.32
N LEU A 211 10.77 -12.40 1.67
CA LEU A 211 11.25 -13.57 0.92
C LEU A 211 10.86 -14.91 1.54
N THR A 212 10.29 -14.92 2.74
CA THR A 212 9.95 -16.18 3.44
C THR A 212 8.64 -16.06 4.21
N GLU A 213 7.79 -17.11 4.11
CA GLU A 213 6.47 -17.12 4.69
C GLU A 213 5.93 -18.57 4.82
N ASP A 214 4.82 -18.73 5.51
CA ASP A 214 4.12 -20.01 5.67
C ASP A 214 3.73 -20.67 4.34
N GLN A 215 3.36 -19.85 3.33
CA GLN A 215 2.87 -20.30 2.04
C GLN A 215 3.95 -20.41 0.97
N GLY A 216 5.18 -20.01 1.27
CA GLY A 216 6.27 -20.16 0.32
C GLY A 216 7.59 -19.56 0.75
N TRP A 217 8.66 -20.27 0.46
CA TRP A 217 10.05 -19.83 0.60
C TRP A 217 10.59 -19.39 -0.77
N ARG A 218 11.03 -18.14 -0.91
CA ARG A 218 11.31 -17.55 -2.23
C ARG A 218 12.80 -17.34 -2.56
N ILE A 219 13.71 -17.59 -1.64
CA ILE A 219 15.14 -17.35 -1.84
C ILE A 219 15.93 -18.67 -1.86
N GLU A 220 16.80 -18.85 -2.87
CA GLU A 220 17.72 -19.98 -2.90
C GLU A 220 18.76 -19.88 -1.77
N ILE A 221 18.83 -20.91 -0.92
CA ILE A 221 19.89 -21.11 0.09
C ILE A 221 20.64 -22.36 -0.27
N LYS A 222 21.89 -22.22 -0.76
CA LYS A 222 22.67 -23.35 -1.30
C LYS A 222 22.96 -24.42 -0.27
N LYS A 223 23.15 -24.02 1.00
CA LYS A 223 23.34 -24.95 2.12
C LYS A 223 22.08 -25.78 2.43
N TYR A 224 20.91 -25.26 2.12
CA TYR A 224 19.62 -25.87 2.44
C TYR A 224 18.71 -26.01 1.21
N PRO A 225 19.05 -26.89 0.24
CA PRO A 225 18.37 -26.94 -1.06
C PRO A 225 16.91 -27.39 -1.03
N GLU A 226 16.45 -28.06 0.04
CA GLU A 226 15.04 -28.45 0.14
C GLU A 226 14.12 -27.25 0.35
N LEU A 227 14.63 -26.09 0.81
CA LEU A 227 13.85 -24.87 0.93
C LEU A 227 13.22 -24.44 -0.41
N THR A 228 13.94 -24.61 -1.52
CA THR A 228 13.42 -24.27 -2.86
C THR A 228 12.80 -25.46 -3.59
N LYS A 229 13.14 -26.70 -3.22
CA LYS A 229 12.51 -27.89 -3.83
C LYS A 229 11.14 -28.20 -3.22
N VAL A 230 10.98 -28.01 -1.92
CA VAL A 230 9.76 -28.26 -1.15
C VAL A 230 9.10 -26.94 -0.76
N GLY A 231 9.80 -26.11 -0.01
CA GLY A 231 9.26 -24.89 0.61
C GLY A 231 8.79 -23.83 -0.39
N ALA A 232 9.32 -23.81 -1.61
CA ALA A 232 8.90 -22.88 -2.64
C ALA A 232 7.54 -23.20 -3.28
N TYR A 233 6.96 -24.38 -3.01
CA TYR A 233 5.75 -24.85 -3.69
C TYR A 233 4.71 -25.38 -2.69
N ARG A 234 3.45 -24.99 -2.88
CA ARG A 234 2.29 -25.55 -2.20
C ARG A 234 1.40 -26.33 -3.16
N ASP A 235 0.75 -27.38 -2.68
CA ASP A 235 -0.09 -28.27 -3.49
C ASP A 235 -1.57 -27.84 -3.43
N GLY A 236 -1.83 -26.59 -3.81
CA GLY A 236 -3.14 -25.96 -3.82
C GLY A 236 -3.16 -24.64 -3.07
N THR A 237 -4.13 -23.80 -3.40
CA THR A 237 -4.40 -22.52 -2.73
C THR A 237 -5.85 -22.51 -2.30
N VAL A 238 -6.15 -21.90 -1.14
CA VAL A 238 -7.51 -21.71 -0.66
C VAL A 238 -8.31 -20.87 -1.65
N ILE A 239 -9.57 -21.27 -1.86
CA ILE A 239 -10.51 -20.56 -2.75
C ILE A 239 -11.35 -19.61 -1.92
N GLY A 240 -11.38 -18.33 -2.35
CA GLY A 240 -12.17 -17.29 -1.70
C GLY A 240 -11.57 -16.79 -0.38
N ARG A 241 -12.37 -16.01 0.32
CA ARG A 241 -11.99 -15.40 1.61
C ARG A 241 -12.50 -16.26 2.76
N ASN A 242 -11.61 -16.58 3.70
CA ASN A 242 -11.89 -17.47 4.84
C ASN A 242 -12.46 -18.84 4.44
N GLY A 243 -12.13 -19.32 3.22
CA GLY A 243 -12.62 -20.58 2.68
C GLY A 243 -11.87 -21.82 3.20
N ARG A 244 -12.49 -22.98 3.02
CA ARG A 244 -11.89 -24.32 3.33
C ARG A 244 -11.69 -25.18 2.08
N LEU A 245 -12.12 -24.69 0.91
CA LEU A 245 -11.90 -25.36 -0.37
C LEU A 245 -10.56 -24.94 -0.95
N TYR A 246 -9.95 -25.87 -1.69
CA TYR A 246 -8.64 -25.65 -2.33
C TYR A 246 -8.73 -25.97 -3.81
N ASP A 247 -7.98 -25.22 -4.63
CA ASP A 247 -7.94 -25.40 -6.07
C ASP A 247 -7.17 -26.66 -6.52
N SER A 248 -6.39 -27.24 -5.63
CA SER A 248 -5.52 -28.39 -5.88
C SER A 248 -4.49 -28.17 -7.02
N ILE A 249 -4.17 -26.92 -7.32
CA ILE A 249 -3.19 -26.53 -8.32
C ILE A 249 -1.84 -26.29 -7.63
N ARG A 250 -0.80 -27.02 -8.04
CA ARG A 250 0.53 -26.76 -7.52
C ARG A 250 1.00 -25.36 -7.90
N TYR A 251 1.31 -24.54 -6.89
CA TYR A 251 1.66 -23.12 -7.05
C TYR A 251 2.98 -22.80 -6.35
N GLY A 252 3.79 -21.91 -6.93
CA GLY A 252 5.00 -21.40 -6.31
C GLY A 252 6.06 -20.96 -7.31
N GLY A 253 7.25 -20.69 -6.77
CA GLY A 253 8.43 -20.21 -7.47
C GLY A 253 9.46 -19.75 -6.48
N PHE A 254 10.66 -19.46 -6.94
CA PHE A 254 11.74 -18.90 -6.12
C PHE A 254 12.72 -18.13 -7.00
N TYR A 255 13.55 -17.32 -6.38
CA TYR A 255 14.64 -16.60 -7.02
C TYR A 255 15.96 -17.31 -6.73
N THR A 256 16.75 -17.51 -7.78
CA THR A 256 18.14 -17.98 -7.63
C THR A 256 19.02 -16.87 -7.06
N GLN A 257 20.12 -17.24 -6.43
CA GLN A 257 21.07 -16.23 -5.93
C GLN A 257 21.66 -15.37 -7.06
N GLU A 258 21.76 -15.89 -8.28
CA GLU A 258 22.23 -15.13 -9.45
C GLU A 258 21.22 -14.07 -9.86
N GLU A 259 19.92 -14.43 -10.00
CA GLU A 259 18.83 -13.49 -10.27
C GLU A 259 18.75 -12.40 -9.21
N LEU A 260 18.95 -12.74 -7.95
CA LEU A 260 18.94 -11.75 -6.86
C LEU A 260 20.14 -10.79 -6.90
N ARG A 261 21.33 -11.28 -7.26
CA ARG A 261 22.50 -10.39 -7.44
C ARG A 261 22.30 -9.43 -8.61
N ASP A 262 21.75 -9.92 -9.72
CA ASP A 262 21.39 -9.07 -10.87
C ASP A 262 20.32 -8.04 -10.48
N LEU A 263 19.33 -8.46 -9.68
CA LEU A 263 18.30 -7.55 -9.16
C LEU A 263 18.88 -6.47 -8.26
N VAL A 264 19.83 -6.82 -7.38
CA VAL A 264 20.52 -5.88 -6.50
C VAL A 264 21.27 -4.84 -7.34
N GLN A 265 21.99 -5.27 -8.39
CA GLN A 265 22.68 -4.36 -9.30
C GLN A 265 21.70 -3.43 -10.03
N TYR A 266 20.60 -4.00 -10.53
CA TYR A 266 19.53 -3.25 -11.21
C TYR A 266 18.91 -2.16 -10.32
N ALA A 267 18.66 -2.49 -9.04
CA ALA A 267 18.14 -1.56 -8.04
C ALA A 267 19.17 -0.47 -7.68
N ALA A 268 20.43 -0.87 -7.49
CA ALA A 268 21.52 0.07 -7.15
C ALA A 268 21.72 1.15 -8.23
N GLU A 269 21.61 0.78 -9.50
CA GLU A 269 21.65 1.74 -10.63
C GLU A 269 20.52 2.78 -10.59
N ARG A 270 19.45 2.51 -9.83
CA ARG A 270 18.30 3.40 -9.61
C ARG A 270 18.27 4.00 -8.21
N HIS A 271 19.37 3.90 -7.48
CA HIS A 271 19.49 4.36 -6.10
C HIS A 271 18.47 3.75 -5.13
N VAL A 272 18.06 2.50 -5.39
CA VAL A 272 17.15 1.72 -4.54
C VAL A 272 17.96 0.62 -3.84
N ASN A 273 17.95 0.62 -2.51
CA ASN A 273 18.49 -0.44 -1.69
C ASN A 273 17.44 -1.53 -1.46
N ILE A 274 17.78 -2.80 -1.64
CA ILE A 274 16.89 -3.93 -1.34
C ILE A 274 17.16 -4.43 0.07
N ILE A 275 16.15 -4.38 0.93
CA ILE A 275 16.16 -4.92 2.29
C ILE A 275 15.51 -6.31 2.24
N PRO A 276 16.28 -7.40 2.33
CA PRO A 276 15.70 -8.72 2.38
C PRO A 276 15.07 -8.98 3.75
N GLU A 277 13.89 -9.61 3.76
CA GLU A 277 13.29 -10.14 4.97
C GLU A 277 13.35 -11.66 4.99
N ILE A 278 13.81 -12.20 6.11
CA ILE A 278 13.69 -13.59 6.53
C ILE A 278 12.87 -13.57 7.81
N ASP A 279 11.58 -13.77 7.68
CA ASP A 279 10.66 -13.68 8.80
C ASP A 279 10.85 -14.86 9.77
N LEU A 280 10.96 -14.54 11.06
CA LEU A 280 11.19 -15.51 12.13
C LEU A 280 10.76 -14.96 13.50
N PRO A 281 10.47 -15.81 14.49
CA PRO A 281 10.44 -17.28 14.45
C PRO A 281 9.09 -17.87 14.05
N GLY A 282 8.05 -17.05 13.86
CA GLY A 282 6.79 -17.36 13.18
C GLY A 282 6.95 -17.39 11.67
N HIS A 283 5.87 -17.55 10.92
CA HIS A 283 5.82 -17.52 9.47
C HIS A 283 6.85 -18.40 8.73
N MET A 284 7.17 -19.57 9.35
CA MET A 284 8.23 -20.48 8.91
C MET A 284 7.72 -21.83 8.44
N GLN A 285 6.41 -21.98 8.20
CA GLN A 285 5.81 -23.27 7.85
C GLN A 285 6.41 -23.88 6.58
N ALA A 286 6.78 -23.07 5.58
CA ALA A 286 7.45 -23.56 4.39
C ALA A 286 8.85 -24.13 4.67
N ALA A 287 9.59 -23.52 5.60
CA ALA A 287 10.87 -24.05 6.07
C ALA A 287 10.68 -25.33 6.89
N LEU A 288 9.66 -25.36 7.75
CA LEU A 288 9.31 -26.56 8.54
C LEU A 288 8.92 -27.74 7.64
N ALA A 289 8.17 -27.49 6.56
CA ALA A 289 7.83 -28.50 5.56
C ALA A 289 9.07 -29.04 4.84
N SER A 290 10.06 -28.17 4.60
CA SER A 290 11.34 -28.55 3.97
C SER A 290 12.25 -29.34 4.90
N TYR A 291 12.29 -28.95 6.19
CA TYR A 291 13.14 -29.53 7.22
C TYR A 291 12.38 -29.68 8.55
N PRO A 292 11.62 -30.79 8.74
CA PRO A 292 10.74 -30.95 9.91
C PRO A 292 11.41 -30.86 11.28
N TRP A 293 12.73 -31.11 11.34
CA TRP A 293 13.51 -31.01 12.59
C TRP A 293 13.67 -29.56 13.10
N LEU A 294 13.34 -28.54 12.27
CA LEU A 294 13.36 -27.14 12.67
C LEU A 294 12.24 -26.81 13.68
N GLY A 295 11.13 -27.53 13.61
CA GLY A 295 9.95 -27.28 14.44
C GLY A 295 9.95 -28.02 15.79
N CYS A 296 9.02 -27.64 16.64
CA CYS A 296 8.87 -28.23 17.98
C CYS A 296 8.37 -29.67 17.97
N THR A 297 7.48 -30.02 17.05
CA THR A 297 6.87 -31.37 16.96
C THR A 297 7.68 -32.34 16.13
N GLY A 298 8.55 -31.85 15.22
CA GLY A 298 9.31 -32.65 14.28
C GLY A 298 8.50 -33.13 13.08
N GLY A 299 7.31 -32.58 12.86
CA GLY A 299 6.44 -32.85 11.72
C GLY A 299 5.52 -34.06 11.87
N PRO A 300 4.86 -34.48 10.79
CA PRO A 300 5.01 -33.93 9.44
C PRO A 300 4.43 -32.50 9.30
N TYR A 301 5.02 -31.70 8.43
CA TYR A 301 4.53 -30.36 8.09
C TYR A 301 4.30 -30.28 6.58
N GLU A 302 3.36 -29.43 6.16
CA GLU A 302 3.10 -29.09 4.75
C GLU A 302 3.29 -27.61 4.55
N VAL A 303 3.67 -27.16 3.35
CA VAL A 303 3.63 -25.76 2.97
C VAL A 303 2.17 -25.30 3.00
N TRP A 304 1.90 -24.20 3.67
CA TRP A 304 0.52 -23.76 3.89
C TRP A 304 -0.19 -23.40 2.60
N LYS A 305 -1.48 -23.73 2.54
CA LYS A 305 -2.35 -23.54 1.38
C LYS A 305 -3.40 -22.47 1.62
N ARG A 306 -3.43 -21.89 2.82
CA ARG A 306 -4.41 -20.90 3.26
C ARG A 306 -3.70 -19.69 3.85
N TRP A 307 -4.47 -18.64 4.10
CA TRP A 307 -4.01 -17.40 4.72
C TRP A 307 -4.19 -17.44 6.23
N GLY A 308 -3.42 -16.63 6.95
CA GLY A 308 -3.45 -16.54 8.41
C GLY A 308 -2.11 -16.91 9.03
N VAL A 309 -2.11 -17.21 10.34
CA VAL A 309 -0.93 -17.46 11.17
C VAL A 309 -0.87 -18.92 11.58
N SER A 310 0.25 -19.61 11.32
CA SER A 310 0.46 -21.00 11.73
C SER A 310 0.89 -21.08 13.19
N ASP A 311 0.31 -22.03 13.94
CA ASP A 311 0.78 -22.36 15.29
C ASP A 311 2.20 -22.97 15.31
N ASP A 312 2.64 -23.54 14.19
CA ASP A 312 3.94 -24.20 14.07
C ASP A 312 5.03 -23.19 13.74
N VAL A 313 5.94 -23.01 14.67
CA VAL A 313 7.04 -22.03 14.61
C VAL A 313 8.38 -22.71 14.78
N LEU A 314 9.49 -22.02 14.53
CA LEU A 314 10.84 -22.52 14.78
C LEU A 314 11.03 -22.92 16.24
N CYS A 315 11.71 -24.06 16.48
CA CYS A 315 11.99 -24.55 17.83
C CYS A 315 13.17 -23.78 18.44
N ALA A 316 12.87 -22.77 19.27
CA ALA A 316 13.89 -21.96 19.95
C ALA A 316 14.81 -22.76 20.91
N GLY A 317 14.35 -23.90 21.38
CA GLY A 317 15.13 -24.82 22.22
C GLY A 317 16.03 -25.79 21.46
N ASN A 318 16.02 -25.80 20.13
CA ASN A 318 16.86 -26.66 19.29
C ASN A 318 18.04 -25.86 18.72
N GLU A 319 19.25 -26.17 19.19
CA GLU A 319 20.46 -25.46 18.75
C GLU A 319 20.73 -25.61 17.23
N ALA A 320 20.36 -26.75 16.64
CA ALA A 320 20.49 -26.94 15.18
C ALA A 320 19.53 -26.01 14.41
N THR A 321 18.35 -25.72 14.96
CA THR A 321 17.42 -24.73 14.37
C THR A 321 18.01 -23.32 14.44
N MET A 322 18.64 -22.95 15.55
CA MET A 322 19.31 -21.64 15.65
C MET A 322 20.48 -21.55 14.66
N GLN A 323 21.29 -22.61 14.51
CA GLN A 323 22.36 -22.65 13.54
C GLN A 323 21.84 -22.56 12.09
N PHE A 324 20.68 -23.19 11.78
CA PHE A 324 20.04 -23.05 10.47
C PHE A 324 19.74 -21.58 10.15
N VAL A 325 19.13 -20.85 11.07
CA VAL A 325 18.80 -19.42 10.86
C VAL A 325 20.08 -18.60 10.68
N GLU A 326 21.12 -18.83 11.49
CA GLU A 326 22.41 -18.15 11.34
C GLU A 326 23.04 -18.39 9.96
N ASP A 327 22.98 -19.63 9.47
CA ASP A 327 23.48 -20.01 8.14
C ASP A 327 22.69 -19.30 7.03
N VAL A 328 21.34 -19.27 7.14
CA VAL A 328 20.48 -18.58 6.18
C VAL A 328 20.78 -17.09 6.14
N LEU A 329 20.84 -16.41 7.29
CA LEU A 329 21.15 -14.98 7.36
C LEU A 329 22.53 -14.66 6.79
N ASN A 330 23.52 -15.53 6.98
CA ASN A 330 24.85 -15.34 6.40
C ASN A 330 24.81 -15.44 4.86
N GLU A 331 24.12 -16.42 4.26
CA GLU A 331 23.98 -16.49 2.80
C GLU A 331 23.20 -15.29 2.24
N VAL A 332 22.13 -14.85 2.93
CA VAL A 332 21.37 -13.65 2.55
C VAL A 332 22.27 -12.41 2.54
N MET A 333 23.08 -12.24 3.56
CA MET A 333 24.02 -11.12 3.65
C MET A 333 25.16 -11.16 2.59
N ASP A 334 25.45 -12.31 2.02
CA ASP A 334 26.40 -12.45 0.91
C ASP A 334 25.77 -12.08 -0.46
N ILE A 335 24.44 -12.05 -0.54
CA ILE A 335 23.69 -11.66 -1.75
C ILE A 335 23.36 -10.16 -1.73
N PHE A 336 22.81 -9.68 -0.59
CA PHE A 336 22.32 -8.32 -0.44
C PHE A 336 23.32 -7.46 0.32
N PRO A 337 23.86 -6.39 -0.29
CA PRO A 337 24.80 -5.47 0.37
C PRO A 337 24.11 -4.48 1.32
N SER A 338 22.80 -4.57 1.49
CA SER A 338 21.98 -3.68 2.32
C SER A 338 22.58 -3.49 3.73
N PRO A 339 22.64 -2.26 4.26
CA PRO A 339 22.98 -2.03 5.66
C PRO A 339 21.94 -2.57 6.64
N TYR A 340 20.79 -2.98 6.14
CA TYR A 340 19.66 -3.48 6.91
C TYR A 340 19.28 -4.90 6.50
N ILE A 341 18.97 -5.73 7.49
CA ILE A 341 18.35 -7.04 7.31
C ILE A 341 17.06 -7.07 8.15
N HIS A 342 15.93 -7.34 7.53
CA HIS A 342 14.68 -7.50 8.25
C HIS A 342 14.56 -8.97 8.71
N ILE A 343 14.23 -9.16 9.99
CA ILE A 343 14.16 -10.49 10.62
C ILE A 343 12.76 -10.80 11.16
N GLY A 344 11.73 -10.09 10.68
CA GLY A 344 10.34 -10.29 11.04
C GLY A 344 10.05 -10.03 12.53
N GLY A 345 9.52 -11.03 13.20
CA GLY A 345 9.23 -11.02 14.65
C GLY A 345 7.77 -10.89 14.99
N ASP A 346 6.92 -10.71 13.98
CA ASP A 346 5.48 -10.57 14.09
C ASP A 346 4.76 -11.90 14.32
N GLU A 347 3.58 -11.81 14.87
CA GLU A 347 2.55 -12.84 14.95
C GLU A 347 3.03 -14.25 15.33
N CYS A 348 4.10 -14.37 16.13
CA CYS A 348 4.65 -15.67 16.54
C CYS A 348 3.82 -16.30 17.67
N PRO A 349 3.01 -17.36 17.43
CA PRO A 349 2.26 -18.05 18.49
C PRO A 349 3.18 -18.78 19.45
N LYS A 350 2.83 -18.74 20.72
CA LYS A 350 3.64 -19.33 21.80
C LYS A 350 3.21 -20.76 22.18
N VAL A 351 2.07 -21.22 21.69
CA VAL A 351 1.43 -22.50 22.06
C VAL A 351 2.35 -23.71 21.88
N ARG A 352 3.18 -23.72 20.82
CA ARG A 352 4.14 -24.81 20.62
C ARG A 352 5.30 -24.74 21.61
N TRP A 353 5.79 -23.58 21.93
CA TRP A 353 6.88 -23.40 22.89
C TRP A 353 6.47 -23.75 24.32
N GLU A 354 5.26 -23.44 24.73
CA GLU A 354 4.70 -23.80 26.03
C GLU A 354 4.73 -25.30 26.28
N GLN A 355 4.47 -26.09 25.23
CA GLN A 355 4.39 -27.54 25.28
C GLN A 355 5.71 -28.24 24.91
N CYS A 356 6.68 -27.54 24.33
CA CYS A 356 7.92 -28.12 23.83
C CYS A 356 8.95 -28.32 24.95
N PRO A 357 9.35 -29.57 25.27
CA PRO A 357 10.35 -29.82 26.32
C PRO A 357 11.70 -29.15 26.07
N ARG A 358 12.10 -28.98 24.80
CA ARG A 358 13.36 -28.31 24.43
C ARG A 358 13.29 -26.83 24.68
N CYS A 359 12.17 -26.17 24.30
CA CYS A 359 11.96 -24.75 24.56
C CYS A 359 11.85 -24.45 26.05
N GLN A 360 11.11 -25.29 26.82
CA GLN A 360 11.03 -25.14 28.28
C GLN A 360 12.37 -25.39 28.99
N ALA A 361 13.19 -26.34 28.46
CA ALA A 361 14.55 -26.54 28.97
C ALA A 361 15.44 -25.31 28.68
N LYS A 362 15.34 -24.70 27.50
CA LYS A 362 16.07 -23.49 27.11
C LYS A 362 15.66 -22.29 28.00
N ILE A 363 14.37 -22.08 28.24
CA ILE A 363 13.86 -21.05 29.18
C ILE A 363 14.51 -21.24 30.56
N LYS A 364 14.54 -22.48 31.05
CA LYS A 364 15.16 -22.79 32.36
C LYS A 364 16.68 -22.56 32.35
N GLU A 365 17.36 -23.00 31.29
CA GLU A 365 18.81 -22.83 31.10
C GLU A 365 19.20 -21.33 31.14
N LEU A 366 18.44 -20.49 30.43
CA LEU A 366 18.67 -19.06 30.34
C LEU A 366 18.14 -18.27 31.57
N GLY A 367 17.45 -18.94 32.50
CA GLY A 367 16.86 -18.30 33.67
C GLY A 367 15.72 -17.33 33.34
N ILE A 368 15.11 -17.49 32.16
CA ILE A 368 14.03 -16.63 31.67
C ILE A 368 12.79 -16.77 32.58
N LYS A 369 12.20 -15.64 32.95
CA LYS A 369 10.96 -15.55 33.69
C LYS A 369 10.04 -14.54 33.01
N GLY A 370 8.74 -14.81 33.05
CA GLY A 370 7.73 -13.81 32.70
C GLY A 370 7.59 -12.75 33.79
N ASP A 371 6.95 -11.65 33.45
CA ASP A 371 6.58 -10.58 34.38
C ASP A 371 5.09 -10.20 34.22
N GLU A 372 4.68 -9.02 34.67
CA GLU A 372 3.29 -8.55 34.61
C GLU A 372 2.85 -8.21 33.16
N ARG A 373 3.80 -7.97 32.29
CA ARG A 373 3.53 -7.56 30.87
C ARG A 373 3.70 -8.70 29.89
N PHE A 374 4.74 -9.53 30.07
CA PHE A 374 5.18 -10.52 29.08
C PHE A 374 5.38 -11.90 29.70
N THR A 375 5.02 -12.91 28.94
CA THR A 375 5.24 -14.32 29.32
C THR A 375 6.72 -14.71 29.22
N LYS A 376 7.08 -15.84 29.76
CA LYS A 376 8.45 -16.39 29.58
C LYS A 376 8.69 -16.80 28.12
N GLU A 377 7.67 -17.10 27.36
CA GLU A 377 7.75 -17.42 25.94
C GLU A 377 8.00 -16.17 25.09
N ASP A 378 7.45 -15.00 25.48
CA ASP A 378 7.78 -13.73 24.83
C ASP A 378 9.25 -13.37 25.03
N TYR A 379 9.78 -13.58 26.25
CA TYR A 379 11.21 -13.43 26.51
C TYR A 379 12.08 -14.50 25.80
N LEU A 380 11.55 -15.69 25.51
CA LEU A 380 12.22 -16.66 24.65
C LEU A 380 12.29 -16.18 23.20
N GLN A 381 11.24 -15.52 22.69
CA GLN A 381 11.29 -14.86 21.38
C GLN A 381 12.37 -13.76 21.38
N SER A 382 12.40 -12.90 22.38
CA SER A 382 13.47 -11.91 22.54
C SER A 382 14.87 -12.53 22.48
N TYR A 383 15.07 -13.71 23.11
CA TYR A 383 16.35 -14.41 23.01
C TYR A 383 16.69 -14.80 21.57
N VAL A 384 15.72 -15.32 20.80
CA VAL A 384 15.92 -15.67 19.37
C VAL A 384 16.27 -14.42 18.57
N MET A 385 15.46 -13.37 18.69
CA MET A 385 15.65 -12.12 17.94
C MET A 385 17.01 -11.47 18.24
N ASN A 386 17.39 -11.39 19.51
CA ASN A 386 18.69 -10.84 19.93
C ASN A 386 19.87 -11.71 19.50
N ARG A 387 19.72 -13.02 19.42
CA ARG A 387 20.75 -13.90 18.90
C ARG A 387 20.97 -13.64 17.41
N MET A 388 19.89 -13.51 16.62
CA MET A 388 19.98 -13.21 15.19
C MET A 388 20.49 -11.78 14.95
N ALA A 389 20.07 -10.82 15.77
CA ALA A 389 20.63 -9.46 15.72
C ALA A 389 22.16 -9.45 15.85
N LYS A 390 22.72 -10.22 16.78
CA LYS A 390 24.19 -10.32 16.93
C LYS A 390 24.89 -10.90 15.71
N VAL A 391 24.26 -11.82 14.97
CA VAL A 391 24.81 -12.37 13.72
C VAL A 391 24.89 -11.29 12.66
N VAL A 392 23.84 -10.50 12.53
CA VAL A 392 23.72 -9.40 11.57
C VAL A 392 24.70 -8.27 11.94
N GLU A 393 24.77 -7.89 13.23
CA GLU A 393 25.65 -6.86 13.77
C GLU A 393 27.15 -7.24 13.61
N ALA A 394 27.48 -8.53 13.75
CA ALA A 394 28.85 -9.02 13.52
C ALA A 394 29.33 -8.81 12.06
N ARG A 395 28.41 -8.60 11.12
CA ARG A 395 28.66 -8.24 9.73
C ARG A 395 28.58 -6.72 9.48
N GLY A 396 28.51 -5.91 10.55
CA GLY A 396 28.44 -4.43 10.49
C GLY A 396 27.10 -3.89 9.99
N ARG A 397 26.02 -4.66 10.12
CA ARG A 397 24.66 -4.31 9.65
C ARG A 397 23.70 -4.19 10.82
N ARG A 398 22.52 -3.61 10.59
CA ARG A 398 21.46 -3.44 11.61
C ARG A 398 20.27 -4.32 11.26
N VAL A 399 19.61 -4.84 12.28
CA VAL A 399 18.34 -5.54 12.10
C VAL A 399 17.19 -4.56 12.07
N ILE A 400 16.16 -4.89 11.27
CA ILE A 400 14.83 -4.33 11.35
C ILE A 400 13.91 -5.46 11.83
N GLY A 401 12.89 -5.16 12.62
CA GLY A 401 11.84 -6.09 12.97
C GLY A 401 10.52 -5.36 13.19
N TRP A 402 9.43 -6.11 13.06
CA TRP A 402 8.09 -5.62 13.35
C TRP A 402 7.96 -5.23 14.83
N ASP A 403 6.99 -4.41 15.18
CA ASP A 403 6.94 -3.80 16.53
C ASP A 403 6.69 -4.79 17.67
N GLU A 404 6.35 -6.07 17.39
CA GLU A 404 6.31 -7.17 18.36
C GLU A 404 7.67 -7.47 18.99
N ILE A 405 8.78 -7.15 18.34
CA ILE A 405 10.10 -7.34 18.96
C ILE A 405 10.32 -6.46 20.21
N LEU A 406 9.45 -5.45 20.43
CA LEU A 406 9.41 -4.67 21.68
C LEU A 406 8.85 -5.44 22.85
N GLU A 407 8.22 -6.60 22.61
CA GLU A 407 7.67 -7.49 23.63
C GLU A 407 8.79 -8.28 24.29
N GLY A 408 9.35 -7.74 25.35
CA GLY A 408 10.53 -8.28 26.05
C GLY A 408 11.76 -7.39 25.89
N ASN A 409 12.92 -8.00 25.66
CA ASN A 409 14.19 -7.32 25.51
C ASN A 409 14.59 -7.24 24.03
N VAL A 410 14.79 -6.05 23.52
CA VAL A 410 15.21 -5.80 22.13
C VAL A 410 16.66 -5.29 22.08
N SER A 411 17.42 -5.65 21.04
CA SER A 411 18.77 -5.10 20.79
C SER A 411 18.72 -3.57 20.70
N GLU A 412 19.66 -2.88 21.34
CA GLU A 412 19.73 -1.40 21.34
C GLU A 412 19.89 -0.81 19.93
N THR A 413 20.45 -1.57 19.00
CA THR A 413 20.70 -1.14 17.61
C THR A 413 19.54 -1.47 16.67
N ALA A 414 18.54 -2.27 17.12
CA ALA A 414 17.41 -2.68 16.29
C ALA A 414 16.56 -1.47 15.88
N ILE A 415 16.11 -1.50 14.63
CA ILE A 415 15.15 -0.57 14.06
C ILE A 415 13.78 -1.19 14.17
N ILE A 416 12.81 -0.42 14.64
CA ILE A 416 11.45 -0.90 14.88
C ILE A 416 10.56 -0.46 13.72
N MET A 417 9.88 -1.43 13.08
CA MET A 417 8.88 -1.16 12.05
C MET A 417 7.49 -1.25 12.68
N SER A 418 6.82 -0.09 12.86
CA SER A 418 5.57 0.03 13.60
C SER A 418 4.37 -0.11 12.67
N TRP A 419 3.69 -1.27 12.72
CA TRP A 419 2.57 -1.61 11.84
C TRP A 419 1.20 -1.70 12.55
N ARG A 420 1.16 -2.14 13.81
CA ARG A 420 -0.09 -2.30 14.62
C ARG A 420 -0.74 -0.95 15.00
N GLY A 421 -0.19 0.14 14.51
CA GLY A 421 -0.55 1.52 14.80
C GLY A 421 0.69 2.38 14.91
N THR A 422 0.60 3.51 15.60
CA THR A 422 1.75 4.40 15.85
C THR A 422 2.35 4.21 17.24
N GLU A 423 1.69 3.48 18.12
CA GLU A 423 2.03 3.32 19.54
C GLU A 423 3.36 2.61 19.73
N GLY A 424 3.60 1.53 18.98
CA GLY A 424 4.89 0.81 18.98
C GLY A 424 6.04 1.74 18.58
N GLY A 425 5.87 2.52 17.52
CA GLY A 425 6.84 3.51 17.08
C GLY A 425 7.08 4.63 18.10
N ILE A 426 6.02 5.11 18.77
CA ILE A 426 6.12 6.11 19.85
C ILE A 426 6.91 5.54 21.03
N GLU A 427 6.63 4.30 21.44
CA GLU A 427 7.36 3.64 22.53
C GLU A 427 8.84 3.46 22.15
N ALA A 428 9.13 2.97 20.94
CA ALA A 428 10.48 2.77 20.44
C ALA A 428 11.29 4.07 20.39
N ALA A 429 10.73 5.13 19.81
CA ALA A 429 11.37 6.44 19.73
C ALA A 429 11.67 7.04 21.11
N ARG A 430 10.77 6.83 22.09
CA ARG A 430 11.01 7.23 23.50
C ARG A 430 12.15 6.46 24.16
N LYS A 431 12.39 5.23 23.74
CA LYS A 431 13.49 4.38 24.21
C LYS A 431 14.80 4.63 23.45
N GLY A 432 14.79 5.44 22.38
CA GLY A 432 15.96 5.78 21.59
C GLY A 432 16.25 4.83 20.43
N HIS A 433 15.28 3.97 20.05
CA HIS A 433 15.38 3.17 18.83
C HIS A 433 14.95 3.99 17.61
N ASP A 434 15.64 3.77 16.48
CA ASP A 434 15.17 4.26 15.19
C ASP A 434 13.89 3.52 14.79
N VAL A 435 13.00 4.23 14.12
CA VAL A 435 11.64 3.78 13.81
C VAL A 435 11.31 4.04 12.34
N ILE A 436 10.68 3.06 11.71
CA ILE A 436 10.00 3.20 10.42
C ILE A 436 8.50 3.09 10.67
N MET A 437 7.75 4.13 10.29
CA MET A 437 6.31 4.15 10.45
C MET A 437 5.63 3.45 9.26
N THR A 438 4.81 2.43 9.56
CA THR A 438 4.05 1.69 8.57
C THR A 438 2.67 1.23 9.09
N PRO A 439 1.90 2.12 9.80
CA PRO A 439 0.65 1.71 10.45
C PRO A 439 -0.38 1.21 9.44
N ALA A 440 -0.95 0.03 9.70
CA ALA A 440 -1.93 -0.63 8.82
C ALA A 440 -3.13 0.27 8.47
N SER A 441 -3.53 1.15 9.39
CA SER A 441 -4.64 2.10 9.18
C SER A 441 -4.43 3.12 8.06
N HIS A 442 -3.18 3.32 7.57
CA HIS A 442 -2.83 4.33 6.59
C HIS A 442 -1.89 3.83 5.48
N LEU A 443 -1.16 2.71 5.69
CA LEU A 443 -0.04 2.33 4.84
C LEU A 443 -0.07 0.85 4.40
N TYR A 444 -1.19 0.13 4.59
CA TYR A 444 -1.40 -1.21 4.05
C TYR A 444 -2.15 -1.12 2.73
N PHE A 445 -1.42 -1.23 1.64
CA PHE A 445 -1.95 -1.06 0.29
C PHE A 445 -2.64 -2.30 -0.27
N ASP A 446 -2.81 -3.32 0.53
CA ASP A 446 -3.63 -4.50 0.26
C ASP A 446 -5.13 -4.30 0.62
N TYR A 447 -5.53 -3.10 1.11
CA TYR A 447 -6.92 -2.72 1.37
C TYR A 447 -7.60 -2.13 0.12
N TYR A 448 -8.94 -2.15 0.06
CA TYR A 448 -9.73 -1.52 -1.00
C TYR A 448 -9.42 -0.02 -1.14
N GLN A 449 -9.36 0.46 -2.37
CA GLN A 449 -9.18 1.89 -2.67
C GLN A 449 -10.49 2.64 -2.86
N SER A 450 -11.58 1.92 -3.22
CA SER A 450 -12.93 2.45 -3.39
C SER A 450 -13.83 2.02 -2.24
N GLU A 451 -14.90 2.78 -2.02
CA GLU A 451 -15.97 2.43 -1.08
C GLU A 451 -16.95 1.40 -1.63
N ASP A 452 -16.83 1.04 -2.89
CA ASP A 452 -17.63 -0.01 -3.53
C ASP A 452 -16.75 -1.22 -3.88
N PRO A 453 -16.72 -2.25 -3.03
CA PRO A 453 -15.91 -3.45 -3.25
C PRO A 453 -16.31 -4.22 -4.51
N ALA A 454 -17.56 -4.08 -4.99
CA ALA A 454 -18.02 -4.76 -6.19
C ALA A 454 -17.29 -4.28 -7.46
N THR A 455 -16.71 -3.08 -7.41
CA THR A 455 -15.93 -2.50 -8.53
C THR A 455 -14.42 -2.68 -8.36
N GLU A 456 -13.98 -3.26 -7.24
CA GLU A 456 -12.57 -3.46 -6.91
C GLU A 456 -12.10 -4.90 -7.19
N PRO A 457 -10.82 -5.10 -7.52
CA PRO A 457 -10.24 -6.43 -7.46
C PRO A 457 -10.25 -6.96 -6.02
N SER A 458 -10.32 -8.29 -5.86
CA SER A 458 -10.37 -8.91 -4.54
C SER A 458 -9.18 -8.52 -3.67
N CYS A 459 -9.41 -8.22 -2.39
CA CYS A 459 -8.36 -7.88 -1.42
C CYS A 459 -8.69 -8.45 -0.03
N VAL A 460 -7.79 -8.25 0.94
CA VAL A 460 -7.97 -8.75 2.31
C VAL A 460 -9.18 -8.14 3.03
N GLY A 461 -9.64 -6.99 2.59
CA GLY A 461 -10.71 -6.18 3.22
C GLY A 461 -10.18 -4.80 3.60
N GLY A 462 -10.89 -4.12 4.49
CA GLY A 462 -10.54 -2.75 4.86
C GLY A 462 -10.84 -1.73 3.76
N TYR A 463 -10.62 -0.45 4.07
CA TYR A 463 -10.77 0.64 3.12
C TYR A 463 -9.68 1.68 3.37
N LEU A 464 -8.86 1.92 2.36
CA LEU A 464 -7.75 2.86 2.42
C LEU A 464 -7.68 3.67 1.12
N PRO A 465 -8.44 4.76 1.02
CA PRO A 465 -8.37 5.66 -0.13
C PRO A 465 -7.07 6.46 -0.15
N VAL A 466 -6.73 7.01 -1.30
CA VAL A 466 -5.55 7.87 -1.49
C VAL A 466 -5.55 9.06 -0.53
N SER A 467 -6.72 9.66 -0.26
CA SER A 467 -6.86 10.77 0.69
C SER A 467 -6.35 10.41 2.09
N ARG A 468 -6.69 9.21 2.58
CA ARG A 468 -6.27 8.76 3.90
C ARG A 468 -4.75 8.52 3.98
N VAL A 469 -4.13 8.03 2.90
CA VAL A 469 -2.66 7.96 2.82
C VAL A 469 -2.06 9.37 2.86
N TYR A 470 -2.62 10.30 2.08
CA TYR A 470 -2.15 11.69 2.01
C TYR A 470 -2.29 12.44 3.33
N GLU A 471 -3.28 12.09 4.17
CA GLU A 471 -3.50 12.68 5.51
C GLU A 471 -2.54 12.16 6.58
N PHE A 472 -1.82 11.07 6.35
CA PHE A 472 -0.95 10.45 7.35
C PHE A 472 0.08 11.44 7.91
N ARG A 473 0.32 11.37 9.22
CA ARG A 473 1.28 12.21 9.97
C ARG A 473 2.40 11.36 10.53
N PRO A 474 3.54 11.25 9.85
CA PRO A 474 4.64 10.38 10.26
C PRO A 474 5.26 10.73 11.61
N LEU A 475 5.22 12.00 11.99
CA LEU A 475 5.82 12.53 13.23
C LEU A 475 4.73 12.80 14.27
N PRO A 476 4.47 11.85 15.22
CA PRO A 476 3.47 12.04 16.26
C PRO A 476 3.76 13.26 17.14
N SER A 477 2.74 14.11 17.35
CA SER A 477 2.87 15.34 18.14
C SER A 477 3.13 15.10 19.63
N VAL A 478 2.89 13.88 20.12
CA VAL A 478 3.17 13.46 21.51
C VAL A 478 4.66 13.20 21.78
N LEU A 479 5.49 13.18 20.72
CA LEU A 479 6.94 13.06 20.81
C LEU A 479 7.59 14.47 20.83
N THR A 480 8.65 14.62 21.64
CA THR A 480 9.49 15.81 21.58
C THR A 480 10.26 15.86 20.25
N LYS A 481 10.74 17.04 19.86
CA LYS A 481 11.55 17.19 18.64
C LYS A 481 12.80 16.29 18.61
N GLU A 482 13.39 16.02 19.77
CA GLU A 482 14.54 15.11 19.86
C GLU A 482 14.11 13.66 19.62
N GLN A 483 12.98 13.24 20.21
CA GLN A 483 12.43 11.91 19.99
C GLN A 483 11.92 11.69 18.54
N GLN A 484 11.39 12.75 17.91
CA GLN A 484 10.97 12.70 16.51
C GLN A 484 12.13 12.40 15.54
N LYS A 485 13.39 12.72 15.91
CA LYS A 485 14.58 12.39 15.09
C LYS A 485 14.81 10.89 14.94
N HIS A 486 14.26 10.09 15.85
CA HIS A 486 14.30 8.63 15.72
C HIS A 486 13.32 8.08 14.68
N ILE A 487 12.34 8.87 14.23
CA ILE A 487 11.49 8.46 13.09
C ILE A 487 12.29 8.70 11.81
N ILE A 488 12.99 7.66 11.35
CA ILE A 488 13.89 7.77 10.20
C ILE A 488 13.19 7.72 8.86
N GLY A 489 11.92 7.27 8.84
CA GLY A 489 11.14 7.23 7.62
C GLY A 489 9.81 6.52 7.71
N VAL A 490 9.23 6.30 6.55
CA VAL A 490 7.89 5.76 6.33
C VAL A 490 7.94 4.69 5.25
N GLN A 491 7.11 3.65 5.39
CA GLN A 491 6.95 2.61 4.38
C GLN A 491 5.47 2.27 4.21
N ALA A 492 5.06 1.87 3.02
CA ALA A 492 3.79 1.18 2.82
C ALA A 492 4.00 -0.27 2.41
N ASN A 493 3.05 -1.13 2.77
CA ASN A 493 3.13 -2.57 2.59
C ASN A 493 2.09 -3.06 1.59
N ILE A 494 2.49 -4.04 0.75
CA ILE A 494 1.61 -4.79 -0.14
C ILE A 494 1.74 -6.27 0.21
N TRP A 495 0.76 -6.80 0.94
CA TRP A 495 0.60 -8.22 1.22
C TRP A 495 -0.22 -8.87 0.11
N THR A 496 0.14 -10.07 -0.31
CA THR A 496 -0.38 -10.64 -1.56
C THR A 496 -1.30 -11.84 -1.40
N GLU A 497 -1.91 -12.06 -0.23
CA GLU A 497 -2.87 -13.16 -0.01
C GLU A 497 -3.98 -13.18 -1.07
N TYR A 498 -4.44 -12.01 -1.48
CA TYR A 498 -5.51 -11.84 -2.48
C TYR A 498 -5.04 -11.14 -3.75
N ILE A 499 -3.77 -10.75 -3.83
CA ILE A 499 -3.18 -10.06 -4.97
C ILE A 499 -2.42 -11.06 -5.82
N THR A 500 -3.09 -11.65 -6.81
CA THR A 500 -2.63 -12.83 -7.53
C THR A 500 -1.75 -12.57 -8.75
N SER A 501 -1.53 -11.30 -9.12
CA SER A 501 -0.76 -10.92 -10.29
C SER A 501 -0.04 -9.59 -10.09
N PHE A 502 1.02 -9.36 -10.84
CA PHE A 502 1.74 -8.08 -10.80
C PHE A 502 0.89 -6.91 -11.31
N HIS A 503 -0.01 -7.14 -12.28
CA HIS A 503 -0.98 -6.14 -12.73
C HIS A 503 -1.92 -5.70 -11.58
N HIS A 504 -2.27 -6.62 -10.68
CA HIS A 504 -3.02 -6.31 -9.47
C HIS A 504 -2.15 -5.54 -8.45
N VAL A 505 -0.86 -5.90 -8.28
CA VAL A 505 0.09 -5.13 -7.44
C VAL A 505 0.15 -3.67 -7.89
N GLN A 506 0.27 -3.41 -9.20
CA GLN A 506 0.29 -2.06 -9.76
C GLN A 506 -0.99 -1.28 -9.41
N TYR A 507 -2.16 -1.91 -9.58
CA TYR A 507 -3.45 -1.31 -9.21
C TYR A 507 -3.49 -0.93 -7.73
N MET A 508 -3.06 -1.83 -6.86
CA MET A 508 -3.09 -1.60 -5.41
C MET A 508 -2.05 -0.55 -4.97
N ALA A 509 -0.92 -0.45 -5.66
CA ALA A 509 0.11 0.53 -5.37
C ALA A 509 -0.28 1.96 -5.77
N MET A 510 -0.82 2.12 -6.98
CA MET A 510 -1.02 3.44 -7.59
C MET A 510 -2.50 3.83 -7.64
N PRO A 511 -2.83 5.11 -7.38
CA PRO A 511 -1.95 6.25 -7.08
C PRO A 511 -1.63 6.47 -5.59
N ARG A 512 -1.87 5.49 -4.68
CA ARG A 512 -1.51 5.64 -3.26
C ARG A 512 0.00 5.86 -3.05
N MET A 513 0.82 5.31 -3.95
CA MET A 513 2.27 5.55 -3.95
C MET A 513 2.63 7.01 -4.23
N ASP A 514 1.81 7.76 -4.97
CA ASP A 514 1.95 9.21 -5.16
C ASP A 514 1.78 9.95 -3.83
N ALA A 515 0.72 9.63 -3.08
CA ALA A 515 0.48 10.21 -1.76
C ALA A 515 1.59 9.88 -0.77
N LEU A 516 2.03 8.61 -0.77
CA LEU A 516 3.16 8.18 0.04
C LEU A 516 4.45 8.92 -0.33
N CYS A 517 4.66 9.20 -1.63
CA CYS A 517 5.82 9.94 -2.12
C CYS A 517 5.87 11.36 -1.54
N GLU A 518 4.76 12.09 -1.58
CA GLU A 518 4.65 13.44 -1.00
C GLU A 518 4.98 13.44 0.50
N ILE A 519 4.44 12.45 1.25
CA ILE A 519 4.68 12.34 2.69
C ILE A 519 6.13 12.04 3.00
N GLN A 520 6.73 11.09 2.29
CA GLN A 520 8.10 10.66 2.53
C GLN A 520 9.13 11.73 2.13
N TRP A 521 8.81 12.50 1.09
CA TRP A 521 9.72 13.52 0.56
C TRP A 521 9.57 14.86 1.26
N ASN A 522 8.35 15.34 1.40
CA ASN A 522 8.05 16.69 1.86
C ASN A 522 7.53 16.77 3.29
N ASN A 523 7.05 15.65 3.86
CA ASN A 523 6.38 15.65 5.16
C ASN A 523 5.51 16.91 5.38
N PRO A 524 4.58 17.21 4.45
CA PRO A 524 3.90 18.50 4.41
C PRO A 524 3.08 18.71 5.69
N ASP A 525 3.05 19.97 6.15
CA ASP A 525 2.21 20.36 7.28
C ASP A 525 0.75 19.96 6.99
N PRO A 526 0.14 19.10 7.79
CA PRO A 526 -1.20 18.58 7.52
C PRO A 526 -2.28 19.66 7.33
N GLU A 527 -2.12 20.82 8.00
CA GLU A 527 -3.07 21.94 7.89
C GLU A 527 -2.93 22.74 6.59
N LYS A 528 -1.84 22.51 5.85
CA LYS A 528 -1.54 23.20 4.58
C LYS A 528 -1.68 22.30 3.37
N ARG A 529 -2.04 21.02 3.57
CA ARG A 529 -2.21 20.07 2.47
C ARG A 529 -3.43 20.43 1.63
N ASP A 530 -3.21 20.60 0.33
CA ASP A 530 -4.26 20.81 -0.66
C ASP A 530 -4.44 19.49 -1.46
N PHE A 531 -5.49 18.76 -1.11
CA PHE A 531 -5.76 17.47 -1.73
C PHE A 531 -6.20 17.61 -3.19
N ASP A 532 -6.94 18.67 -3.54
CA ASP A 532 -7.39 18.88 -4.93
C ASP A 532 -6.20 19.21 -5.84
N ALA A 533 -5.28 20.07 -5.39
CA ALA A 533 -4.04 20.34 -6.11
C ALA A 533 -3.16 19.07 -6.22
N PHE A 534 -3.12 18.24 -5.19
CA PHE A 534 -2.43 16.95 -5.25
C PHE A 534 -3.06 16.00 -6.29
N VAL A 535 -4.40 15.92 -6.37
CA VAL A 535 -5.10 15.12 -7.38
C VAL A 535 -4.77 15.56 -8.80
N GLU A 536 -4.63 16.86 -9.04
CA GLU A 536 -4.21 17.36 -10.36
C GLU A 536 -2.77 16.92 -10.71
N ARG A 537 -1.84 16.91 -9.74
CA ARG A 537 -0.50 16.33 -9.96
C ARG A 537 -0.55 14.81 -10.22
N CYS A 538 -1.45 14.07 -9.54
CA CYS A 538 -1.66 12.65 -9.83
C CYS A 538 -2.18 12.42 -11.26
N ARG A 539 -2.99 13.34 -11.85
CA ARG A 539 -3.41 13.22 -13.26
C ARG A 539 -2.22 13.24 -14.20
N HIS A 540 -1.26 14.10 -13.93
CA HIS A 540 -0.02 14.15 -14.73
C HIS A 540 0.81 12.86 -14.55
N MET A 541 0.91 12.33 -13.33
CA MET A 541 1.55 11.04 -13.09
C MET A 541 0.84 9.89 -13.83
N ALA A 542 -0.50 9.93 -13.91
CA ALA A 542 -1.29 8.93 -14.62
C ALA A 542 -0.97 8.90 -16.13
N GLU A 543 -0.60 10.03 -16.75
CA GLU A 543 -0.14 10.07 -18.14
C GLU A 543 1.19 9.29 -18.32
N LEU A 544 2.08 9.32 -17.31
CA LEU A 544 3.29 8.51 -17.30
C LEU A 544 2.97 7.03 -17.07
N TYR A 545 1.99 6.71 -16.22
CA TYR A 545 1.54 5.32 -16.03
C TYR A 545 0.98 4.75 -17.33
N ASP A 546 0.17 5.52 -18.06
CA ASP A 546 -0.35 5.10 -19.36
C ASP A 546 0.80 4.90 -20.38
N LEU A 547 1.83 5.76 -20.38
CA LEU A 547 3.02 5.63 -21.23
C LEU A 547 3.78 4.32 -20.96
N TYR A 548 3.99 3.99 -19.67
CA TYR A 548 4.71 2.78 -19.27
C TYR A 548 3.82 1.55 -19.14
N HIS A 549 2.54 1.66 -19.50
CA HIS A 549 1.55 0.59 -19.41
C HIS A 549 1.38 0.03 -17.98
N TYR A 550 1.53 0.90 -16.97
CA TYR A 550 1.25 0.53 -15.59
C TYR A 550 -0.25 0.55 -15.33
N ASN A 551 -0.73 -0.45 -14.61
CA ASN A 551 -2.10 -0.44 -14.13
C ASN A 551 -2.22 0.42 -12.86
N TYR A 552 -3.33 1.16 -12.72
CA TYR A 552 -3.57 2.01 -11.56
C TYR A 552 -5.06 2.20 -11.30
N ALA A 553 -5.42 2.52 -10.06
CA ALA A 553 -6.79 2.81 -9.67
C ALA A 553 -7.21 4.21 -10.14
N LYS A 554 -8.33 4.28 -10.88
CA LYS A 554 -8.79 5.52 -11.54
C LYS A 554 -9.87 6.28 -10.75
N GLN A 555 -10.31 5.74 -9.63
CA GLN A 555 -11.43 6.27 -8.83
C GLN A 555 -11.15 7.68 -8.30
N ILE A 556 -9.90 7.97 -7.93
CA ILE A 556 -9.50 9.31 -7.48
C ILE A 556 -9.77 10.41 -8.53
N PHE A 557 -9.71 10.06 -9.81
CA PHE A 557 -9.92 11.02 -10.92
C PHE A 557 -11.39 11.20 -11.28
N ASN A 558 -12.21 10.23 -10.91
CA ASN A 558 -13.65 10.20 -11.16
C ASN A 558 -14.36 9.69 -9.90
N PRO A 559 -14.32 10.46 -8.79
CA PRO A 559 -14.96 10.01 -7.57
C PRO A 559 -16.44 9.79 -7.84
N GLN A 560 -16.94 8.60 -7.47
CA GLN A 560 -18.38 8.37 -7.47
C GLN A 560 -19.01 9.29 -6.43
N VAL A 561 -19.99 10.08 -6.86
CA VAL A 561 -20.80 10.87 -5.92
C VAL A 561 -21.84 9.91 -5.36
N TYR A 562 -21.60 9.41 -4.16
CA TYR A 562 -22.59 8.66 -3.43
C TYR A 562 -23.58 9.59 -2.75
N THR A 563 -24.87 9.29 -2.84
CA THR A 563 -25.85 9.92 -1.97
C THR A 563 -25.79 9.21 -0.62
N ASP A 564 -25.33 9.92 0.41
CA ASP A 564 -25.19 9.38 1.77
C ASP A 564 -26.46 9.49 2.59
N THR A 565 -27.56 9.85 1.96
CA THR A 565 -28.85 10.08 2.62
C THR A 565 -29.97 9.38 1.88
N VAL A 566 -30.89 8.80 2.62
CA VAL A 566 -32.15 8.29 2.08
C VAL A 566 -33.19 9.39 1.93
N VAL A 567 -34.11 9.19 1.01
CA VAL A 567 -35.28 10.09 0.89
C VAL A 567 -36.12 9.97 2.16
N PRO A 568 -36.54 11.09 2.78
CA PRO A 568 -37.39 11.02 3.96
C PRO A 568 -38.65 10.17 3.72
N ASN A 569 -38.93 9.26 4.65
CA ASN A 569 -40.03 8.28 4.63
C ASN A 569 -40.70 8.24 5.99
N LEU A 570 -41.69 7.35 6.18
CA LEU A 570 -42.48 7.27 7.42
C LEU A 570 -41.63 6.95 8.66
N ALA A 571 -40.48 6.26 8.50
CA ALA A 571 -39.58 5.90 9.61
C ALA A 571 -38.61 7.00 9.98
N THR A 572 -38.33 7.95 9.05
CA THR A 572 -37.20 8.91 9.21
C THR A 572 -37.32 9.70 10.50
N ARG A 573 -36.30 9.51 11.38
CA ARG A 573 -36.15 10.19 12.69
C ARG A 573 -37.36 10.01 13.63
N LYS A 574 -38.12 8.94 13.46
CA LYS A 574 -39.19 8.58 14.36
C LYS A 574 -38.66 7.86 15.61
N PRO A 575 -39.40 7.85 16.72
CA PRO A 575 -39.05 7.05 17.88
C PRO A 575 -38.85 5.58 17.51
N ILE A 576 -37.68 5.06 17.84
CA ILE A 576 -37.28 3.69 17.56
C ILE A 576 -36.60 3.06 18.80
N TYR A 577 -36.91 1.81 19.07
CA TYR A 577 -36.24 1.05 20.10
C TYR A 577 -35.92 -0.37 19.64
N LEU A 578 -34.87 -0.96 20.20
CA LEU A 578 -34.44 -2.32 19.92
C LEU A 578 -34.85 -3.24 21.07
N ARG A 579 -35.42 -4.40 20.73
CA ARG A 579 -35.71 -5.47 21.70
C ARG A 579 -34.45 -6.24 22.05
N GLU A 580 -33.57 -6.44 21.08
CA GLU A 580 -32.21 -7.00 21.26
C GLU A 580 -31.17 -5.93 20.99
N GLN A 581 -30.16 -5.82 21.86
CA GLN A 581 -29.12 -4.77 21.74
C GLN A 581 -28.03 -5.21 20.76
N PRO A 582 -27.49 -4.30 19.94
CA PRO A 582 -26.31 -4.60 19.13
C PRO A 582 -25.09 -4.92 20.01
N ASN A 583 -24.08 -5.56 19.43
CA ASN A 583 -22.82 -5.77 20.13
C ASN A 583 -22.20 -4.43 20.57
N GLU A 584 -21.68 -4.34 21.78
CA GLU A 584 -21.13 -3.09 22.37
C GLU A 584 -20.09 -2.42 21.46
N GLN A 585 -19.29 -3.21 20.77
CA GLN A 585 -18.26 -2.70 19.87
C GLN A 585 -18.87 -1.97 18.65
N TYR A 586 -20.10 -2.32 18.25
CA TYR A 586 -20.76 -1.81 17.05
C TYR A 586 -22.14 -1.23 17.37
N ALA A 587 -22.33 -0.73 18.58
CA ALA A 587 -23.58 -0.13 19.01
C ALA A 587 -23.75 1.33 18.56
N SER A 588 -22.71 1.98 18.10
CA SER A 588 -22.71 3.37 17.63
C SER A 588 -23.47 4.32 18.59
N THR A 589 -24.43 5.10 18.05
CA THR A 589 -25.33 5.99 18.84
C THR A 589 -26.65 5.28 19.22
N GLY A 590 -26.74 3.95 19.02
CA GLY A 590 -27.92 3.15 19.34
C GLY A 590 -28.94 3.08 18.21
N ALA A 591 -30.20 2.74 18.55
CA ALA A 591 -31.26 2.44 17.59
C ALA A 591 -31.50 3.50 16.52
N THR A 592 -31.22 4.76 16.80
CA THR A 592 -31.44 5.88 15.87
C THR A 592 -30.63 5.81 14.59
N VAL A 593 -29.53 5.03 14.57
CA VAL A 593 -28.77 4.74 13.34
C VAL A 593 -29.64 4.08 12.27
N LEU A 594 -30.68 3.34 12.67
CA LEU A 594 -31.53 2.61 11.73
C LEU A 594 -32.57 3.48 11.01
N ASN A 595 -32.67 4.77 11.37
CA ASN A 595 -33.65 5.68 10.75
C ASN A 595 -33.26 7.15 10.79
N ASP A 596 -31.95 7.45 10.91
CA ASP A 596 -31.45 8.84 10.95
C ASP A 596 -31.43 9.49 9.55
N GLY A 597 -31.58 8.72 8.51
CA GLY A 597 -31.55 9.15 7.12
C GLY A 597 -30.15 9.14 6.52
N GLU A 598 -29.16 8.58 7.21
CA GLU A 598 -27.77 8.61 6.79
C GLU A 598 -27.23 7.19 6.50
N MET A 599 -26.80 6.96 5.27
CA MET A 599 -26.34 5.65 4.81
C MET A 599 -24.93 5.32 5.26
N GLY A 600 -24.72 4.08 5.74
CA GLY A 600 -23.41 3.48 5.93
C GLY A 600 -22.75 3.10 4.61
N ARG A 601 -21.41 3.08 4.61
CA ARG A 601 -20.57 2.63 3.50
C ARG A 601 -19.78 1.40 3.92
N ILE A 602 -18.79 0.96 3.14
CA ILE A 602 -18.02 -0.26 3.44
C ILE A 602 -17.31 -0.25 4.81
N ALA A 603 -17.01 0.91 5.35
CA ALA A 603 -16.40 1.03 6.67
C ALA A 603 -17.41 0.74 7.79
N TYR A 604 -17.57 -0.52 8.15
CA TYR A 604 -18.52 -0.94 9.21
C TYR A 604 -18.18 -0.38 10.61
N THR A 605 -16.98 0.16 10.81
CA THR A 605 -16.55 0.86 12.03
C THR A 605 -16.81 2.36 12.00
N SER A 606 -17.47 2.88 10.98
CA SER A 606 -17.72 4.32 10.81
C SER A 606 -18.72 4.93 11.79
N GLY A 607 -19.43 4.10 12.57
CA GLY A 607 -20.53 4.53 13.43
C GLY A 607 -21.87 4.69 12.70
N ARG A 608 -21.93 4.32 11.41
CA ARG A 608 -23.15 4.35 10.57
C ARG A 608 -23.84 3.01 10.46
N TRP A 609 -23.37 2.01 11.20
CA TRP A 609 -23.87 0.65 11.20
C TRP A 609 -24.13 0.17 12.62
N LEU A 610 -25.16 -0.66 12.79
CA LEU A 610 -25.33 -1.48 13.98
C LEU A 610 -24.98 -2.92 13.68
N GLY A 611 -24.09 -3.52 14.48
CA GLY A 611 -23.62 -4.89 14.30
C GLY A 611 -24.26 -5.86 15.32
N PHE A 612 -24.81 -6.97 14.85
CA PHE A 612 -25.41 -8.03 15.67
C PHE A 612 -24.72 -9.36 15.38
N TRP A 613 -24.57 -10.21 16.39
CA TRP A 613 -23.93 -11.51 16.26
C TRP A 613 -24.61 -12.57 17.11
N GLY A 614 -25.18 -13.59 16.47
CA GLY A 614 -25.87 -14.67 17.14
C GLY A 614 -27.20 -14.28 17.78
N GLN A 615 -27.72 -13.09 17.42
CA GLN A 615 -29.01 -12.58 17.82
C GLN A 615 -29.61 -11.71 16.72
N PRO A 616 -30.95 -11.66 16.55
CA PRO A 616 -31.55 -10.86 15.51
C PRO A 616 -31.40 -9.36 15.79
N MET A 617 -31.40 -8.54 14.73
CA MET A 617 -31.83 -7.16 14.86
C MET A 617 -33.36 -7.16 14.96
N ASP A 618 -33.89 -6.63 16.05
CA ASP A 618 -35.33 -6.54 16.33
C ASP A 618 -35.68 -5.10 16.74
N ALA A 619 -36.19 -4.34 15.79
CA ALA A 619 -36.45 -2.90 15.93
C ALA A 619 -37.95 -2.61 15.83
N VAL A 620 -38.45 -1.82 16.77
CA VAL A 620 -39.82 -1.29 16.74
C VAL A 620 -39.76 0.22 16.52
N ILE A 621 -40.47 0.67 15.46
CA ILE A 621 -40.58 2.07 15.07
C ILE A 621 -41.97 2.56 15.36
N ASP A 622 -42.12 3.65 16.15
CA ASP A 622 -43.40 4.36 16.35
C ASP A 622 -43.49 5.53 15.37
N ILE A 623 -44.28 5.38 14.31
CA ILE A 623 -44.44 6.46 13.34
C ILE A 623 -45.34 7.61 13.86
N GLU A 624 -45.72 7.54 15.17
CA GLU A 624 -46.48 8.51 15.98
C GLU A 624 -47.98 8.60 15.63
N GLU A 625 -48.32 8.60 14.35
CA GLU A 625 -49.72 8.58 13.87
C GLU A 625 -49.93 7.42 12.89
N PRO A 626 -51.09 6.73 12.97
CA PRO A 626 -51.39 5.68 12.00
C PRO A 626 -51.34 6.19 10.56
N ALA A 627 -50.51 5.55 9.72
CA ALA A 627 -50.41 5.88 8.30
C ALA A 627 -50.55 4.63 7.42
N PRO A 628 -51.05 4.77 6.18
CA PRO A 628 -51.05 3.68 5.22
C PRO A 628 -49.61 3.38 4.79
N MET A 629 -49.25 2.08 4.72
CA MET A 629 -47.96 1.59 4.28
C MET A 629 -48.10 0.28 3.53
N SER A 630 -47.20 -0.01 2.61
CA SER A 630 -47.21 -1.24 1.80
C SER A 630 -45.78 -1.76 1.49
N HIS A 631 -44.75 -1.08 2.00
CA HIS A 631 -43.40 -1.40 1.63
C HIS A 631 -42.43 -1.05 2.78
N VAL A 632 -41.56 -1.99 3.11
CA VAL A 632 -40.42 -1.78 4.01
C VAL A 632 -39.16 -2.16 3.28
N ARG A 633 -38.16 -1.30 3.37
CA ARG A 633 -36.83 -1.50 2.81
C ARG A 633 -35.78 -1.37 3.93
N PHE A 634 -34.76 -2.19 3.86
CA PHE A 634 -33.59 -2.05 4.75
C PHE A 634 -32.30 -2.34 3.98
N ARG A 635 -31.18 -1.87 4.54
CA ARG A 635 -29.86 -2.07 3.96
C ARG A 635 -28.98 -2.89 4.89
N ALA A 636 -28.17 -3.79 4.30
CA ALA A 636 -27.21 -4.61 5.00
C ALA A 636 -25.86 -4.61 4.29
N LEU A 637 -24.78 -4.63 5.07
CA LEU A 637 -23.41 -4.77 4.59
C LEU A 637 -23.05 -6.25 4.43
N VAL A 638 -22.34 -6.57 3.36
CA VAL A 638 -21.61 -7.84 3.20
C VAL A 638 -20.11 -7.53 3.12
N ASN A 639 -19.34 -8.11 4.04
CA ASN A 639 -17.88 -8.09 4.07
C ASN A 639 -17.40 -9.42 4.65
N LYS A 640 -17.28 -10.42 3.78
CA LYS A 640 -16.98 -11.80 4.19
C LYS A 640 -15.64 -11.96 4.92
N GLY A 641 -14.66 -11.09 4.60
CA GLY A 641 -13.39 -11.05 5.31
C GLY A 641 -13.51 -10.69 6.79
N ALA A 642 -14.53 -9.91 7.14
CA ALA A 642 -14.86 -9.55 8.53
C ALA A 642 -16.00 -10.44 9.11
N TRP A 643 -16.31 -11.57 8.48
CA TRP A 643 -17.40 -12.48 8.86
C TRP A 643 -18.80 -11.85 8.80
N ILE A 644 -18.94 -10.75 8.05
CA ILE A 644 -20.20 -10.03 7.85
C ILE A 644 -20.89 -10.59 6.59
N TYR A 645 -22.07 -11.18 6.76
CA TYR A 645 -22.84 -11.78 5.69
C TYR A 645 -24.20 -11.11 5.55
N ASN A 646 -24.85 -11.36 4.43
CA ASN A 646 -26.24 -10.95 4.25
C ASN A 646 -27.16 -11.62 5.30
N PRO A 647 -28.30 -10.98 5.65
CA PRO A 647 -29.28 -11.60 6.52
C PRO A 647 -29.82 -12.92 5.95
N SER A 648 -30.27 -13.83 6.84
CA SER A 648 -30.91 -15.07 6.45
C SER A 648 -32.42 -14.91 6.24
N HIS A 649 -33.04 -14.04 7.03
CA HIS A 649 -34.46 -13.84 7.07
C HIS A 649 -34.80 -12.43 7.53
N ALA A 650 -35.86 -11.86 6.98
CA ALA A 650 -36.46 -10.62 7.47
C ALA A 650 -37.96 -10.75 7.56
N SER A 651 -38.58 -10.19 8.60
CA SER A 651 -40.02 -10.08 8.72
C SER A 651 -40.45 -8.69 9.17
N VAL A 652 -41.65 -8.29 8.72
CA VAL A 652 -42.29 -7.03 9.04
C VAL A 652 -43.60 -7.32 9.74
N LEU A 653 -43.77 -6.76 10.92
CA LEU A 653 -44.98 -6.85 11.70
C LEU A 653 -45.54 -5.45 11.97
N VAL A 654 -46.85 -5.32 12.10
CA VAL A 654 -47.49 -4.03 12.37
C VAL A 654 -48.44 -4.13 13.56
N SER A 655 -48.61 -3.00 14.28
CA SER A 655 -49.50 -2.90 15.43
C SER A 655 -50.13 -1.50 15.54
N ASP A 656 -51.31 -1.41 16.09
CA ASP A 656 -51.97 -0.15 16.40
C ASP A 656 -51.74 0.31 17.85
N ASP A 657 -51.42 -0.61 18.75
CA ASP A 657 -51.26 -0.37 20.20
C ASP A 657 -49.81 -0.54 20.72
N GLY A 658 -48.89 -1.06 19.87
CA GLY A 658 -47.50 -1.32 20.25
C GLY A 658 -47.31 -2.60 21.09
N GLU A 659 -48.37 -3.37 21.36
CA GLU A 659 -48.35 -4.62 22.13
C GLU A 659 -48.71 -5.83 21.29
N ASN A 660 -49.73 -5.70 20.44
CA ASN A 660 -50.28 -6.79 19.63
C ASN A 660 -49.81 -6.65 18.16
N PHE A 661 -48.74 -7.31 17.83
CA PHE A 661 -48.16 -7.29 16.49
C PHE A 661 -48.70 -8.44 15.62
N ARG A 662 -48.93 -8.15 14.35
CA ARG A 662 -49.26 -9.13 13.31
C ARG A 662 -48.31 -9.04 12.15
N GLU A 663 -47.80 -10.16 11.67
CA GLU A 663 -46.91 -10.21 10.50
C GLU A 663 -47.68 -9.85 9.22
N VAL A 664 -47.06 -9.03 8.38
CA VAL A 664 -47.56 -8.57 7.09
C VAL A 664 -46.67 -8.98 5.93
N ALA A 665 -45.38 -9.16 6.16
CA ALA A 665 -44.42 -9.65 5.15
C ALA A 665 -43.27 -10.42 5.79
N GLN A 666 -42.70 -11.34 5.02
CA GLN A 666 -41.44 -12.03 5.34
C GLN A 666 -40.64 -12.27 4.08
N LEU A 667 -39.33 -12.38 4.22
CA LEU A 667 -38.34 -12.62 3.15
C LEU A 667 -37.27 -13.58 3.63
N ASP A 668 -37.14 -14.72 2.96
CA ASP A 668 -35.98 -15.63 3.14
C ASP A 668 -34.89 -15.29 2.15
N ILE A 669 -33.68 -15.15 2.63
CA ILE A 669 -32.53 -14.68 1.85
C ILE A 669 -31.46 -15.76 1.89
N PRO A 670 -31.06 -16.34 0.73
CA PRO A 670 -29.98 -17.32 0.70
C PRO A 670 -28.65 -16.67 1.10
N ILE A 671 -27.77 -17.45 1.74
CA ILE A 671 -26.44 -16.96 2.11
C ILE A 671 -25.61 -16.63 0.87
N THR A 672 -24.90 -15.50 0.91
CA THR A 672 -23.91 -15.15 -0.10
C THR A 672 -22.75 -16.13 -0.09
N THR A 673 -22.25 -16.48 -1.26
CA THR A 673 -21.11 -17.36 -1.46
C THR A 673 -19.81 -16.55 -1.59
N TRP A 674 -18.67 -17.22 -1.56
CA TRP A 674 -17.39 -16.58 -1.81
C TRP A 674 -17.27 -15.97 -3.23
N MET A 675 -18.11 -16.38 -4.19
CA MET A 675 -18.14 -15.83 -5.56
C MET A 675 -18.96 -14.53 -5.66
N ASP A 676 -19.86 -14.28 -4.71
CA ASP A 676 -20.68 -13.07 -4.71
C ASP A 676 -19.82 -11.88 -4.23
N PRO A 677 -20.08 -10.66 -4.73
CA PRO A 677 -19.32 -9.49 -4.30
C PRO A 677 -19.60 -9.12 -2.83
N ASP A 678 -18.62 -8.53 -2.16
CA ASP A 678 -18.85 -7.75 -0.95
C ASP A 678 -19.49 -6.40 -1.33
N GLY A 679 -20.19 -5.75 -0.41
CA GLY A 679 -20.84 -4.45 -0.68
C GLY A 679 -22.05 -4.18 0.20
N ASN A 680 -22.76 -3.11 -0.13
CA ASN A 680 -23.98 -2.70 0.54
C ASN A 680 -25.18 -3.15 -0.29
N PHE A 681 -26.08 -3.91 0.32
CA PHE A 681 -27.23 -4.49 -0.36
C PHE A 681 -28.52 -3.96 0.26
N THR A 682 -29.49 -3.71 -0.61
CA THR A 682 -30.83 -3.28 -0.22
C THR A 682 -31.80 -4.45 -0.37
N TYR A 683 -32.64 -4.65 0.63
CA TYR A 683 -33.67 -5.67 0.69
C TYR A 683 -35.04 -5.01 0.82
N GLU A 684 -36.04 -5.53 0.11
CA GLU A 684 -37.38 -4.95 0.01
C GLU A 684 -38.44 -5.98 0.36
N LEU A 685 -39.40 -5.59 1.21
CA LEU A 685 -40.57 -6.38 1.58
C LEU A 685 -41.80 -5.59 1.19
N GLU A 686 -42.51 -6.07 0.17
CA GLU A 686 -43.82 -5.53 -0.28
C GLU A 686 -44.96 -6.32 0.32
N PHE A 687 -46.04 -5.64 0.68
CA PHE A 687 -47.25 -6.25 1.25
C PHE A 687 -48.51 -5.47 0.86
N GLU A 688 -49.68 -6.10 1.03
CA GLU A 688 -50.95 -5.41 0.82
C GLU A 688 -51.07 -4.19 1.73
N PRO A 689 -51.52 -3.02 1.25
CA PRO A 689 -51.60 -1.81 2.03
C PRO A 689 -52.31 -1.98 3.37
N VAL A 690 -51.63 -1.62 4.44
CA VAL A 690 -52.16 -1.63 5.81
C VAL A 690 -51.99 -0.26 6.45
N THR A 691 -52.90 0.08 7.36
CA THR A 691 -52.76 1.28 8.19
C THR A 691 -52.41 0.84 9.60
N ALA A 692 -51.29 1.33 10.14
CA ALA A 692 -50.84 1.04 11.48
C ALA A 692 -49.96 2.20 12.03
N ARG A 693 -49.71 2.19 13.34
CA ARG A 693 -48.81 3.17 14.01
C ARG A 693 -47.43 2.58 14.33
N TYR A 694 -47.38 1.31 14.68
CA TYR A 694 -46.10 0.68 15.05
C TYR A 694 -45.70 -0.32 14.00
N VAL A 695 -44.42 -0.30 13.65
CA VAL A 695 -43.82 -1.26 12.71
C VAL A 695 -42.62 -1.93 13.41
N GLU A 696 -42.66 -3.24 13.46
CA GLU A 696 -41.55 -4.07 13.97
C GLU A 696 -40.88 -4.73 12.78
N VAL A 697 -39.53 -4.60 12.73
CA VAL A 697 -38.71 -5.22 11.71
C VAL A 697 -37.71 -6.15 12.40
N ILE A 698 -37.77 -7.44 12.05
CA ILE A 698 -36.88 -8.48 12.61
C ILE A 698 -36.02 -9.01 11.50
N ILE A 699 -34.69 -8.94 11.68
CA ILE A 699 -33.68 -9.40 10.72
C ILE A 699 -32.76 -10.40 11.41
N LYS A 700 -32.59 -11.60 10.80
CA LYS A 700 -31.81 -12.70 11.39
C LYS A 700 -30.53 -12.95 10.61
N ASP A 701 -29.50 -13.42 11.33
CA ASP A 701 -28.23 -13.84 10.79
C ASP A 701 -28.28 -15.25 10.15
N HIS A 702 -27.27 -15.58 9.38
CA HIS A 702 -26.93 -16.94 8.96
C HIS A 702 -25.96 -17.61 9.93
N MET A 703 -25.94 -18.93 9.94
CA MET A 703 -24.75 -19.67 10.40
C MET A 703 -23.73 -19.70 9.25
N LEU A 704 -22.46 -19.53 9.59
CA LEU A 704 -21.38 -19.58 8.61
C LEU A 704 -21.35 -20.95 7.91
N PRO A 705 -21.16 -20.99 6.56
CA PRO A 705 -21.30 -22.22 5.77
C PRO A 705 -20.15 -23.22 6.02
N GLU A 706 -20.34 -24.47 5.58
CA GLU A 706 -19.37 -25.56 5.82
C GLU A 706 -17.99 -25.31 5.22
N ASP A 707 -17.90 -24.52 4.16
CA ASP A 707 -16.66 -24.15 3.48
C ASP A 707 -15.98 -22.90 4.09
N HIS A 708 -16.51 -22.38 5.19
CA HIS A 708 -15.95 -21.24 5.94
C HIS A 708 -15.19 -21.71 7.18
N ASP A 709 -14.07 -21.05 7.50
CA ASP A 709 -13.24 -21.37 8.68
C ASP A 709 -14.02 -21.26 10.01
N GLY A 710 -14.97 -20.33 10.07
CA GLY A 710 -15.89 -20.17 11.20
C GLY A 710 -17.13 -21.08 11.16
N TYR A 711 -17.12 -22.18 10.40
CA TYR A 711 -18.29 -23.08 10.33
C TYR A 711 -18.84 -23.44 11.69
N GLY A 712 -20.16 -23.30 11.85
CA GLY A 712 -20.85 -23.56 13.10
C GLY A 712 -20.95 -22.35 14.04
N TYR A 713 -20.37 -21.19 13.70
CA TYR A 713 -20.61 -19.92 14.35
C TYR A 713 -21.63 -19.09 13.59
N PRO A 714 -22.37 -18.16 14.25
CA PRO A 714 -23.22 -17.21 13.55
C PRO A 714 -22.35 -16.23 12.73
N ALA A 715 -22.87 -15.76 11.61
CA ALA A 715 -22.33 -14.65 10.88
C ALA A 715 -22.70 -13.32 11.57
N TRP A 716 -21.90 -12.29 11.39
CA TRP A 716 -22.29 -10.93 11.72
C TRP A 716 -23.33 -10.42 10.72
N ILE A 717 -24.33 -9.68 11.20
CA ILE A 717 -25.18 -8.82 10.36
C ILE A 717 -24.97 -7.36 10.76
N PHE A 718 -24.84 -6.49 9.76
CA PHE A 718 -24.68 -5.04 9.92
C PHE A 718 -25.77 -4.34 9.14
N ILE A 719 -26.60 -3.55 9.85
CA ILE A 719 -27.76 -2.83 9.32
C ILE A 719 -27.58 -1.33 9.57
N ASP A 720 -27.94 -0.48 8.60
CA ASP A 720 -27.85 0.98 8.73
C ASP A 720 -29.19 1.71 8.65
N GLU A 721 -30.06 1.39 7.69
CA GLU A 721 -31.28 2.13 7.46
C GLU A 721 -32.49 1.22 7.27
N ILE A 722 -33.61 1.62 7.85
CA ILE A 722 -34.94 1.05 7.64
C ILE A 722 -35.85 2.16 7.10
N GLU A 723 -36.42 1.92 5.94
CA GLU A 723 -37.35 2.82 5.28
C GLU A 723 -38.75 2.20 5.25
N ILE A 724 -39.80 3.00 5.55
CA ILE A 724 -41.21 2.58 5.53
C ILE A 724 -41.98 3.50 4.57
N ASN A 725 -42.67 2.91 3.60
CA ASN A 725 -43.43 3.62 2.56
C ASN A 725 -44.80 3.04 2.31
#